data_d5eb062d1d4f7c9f9cda61e11dec96b6
#
_entry.id   d5eb062d1d4f7c9f9cda61e11dec96b6
#
_cell.length_a   1.000
_cell.length_b   1.000
_cell.length_c   1.000
_cell.angle_alpha   90.00
_cell.angle_beta   90.00
_cell.angle_gamma   90.00
#
_symmetry.space_group_name_H-M   'P 1'
#
loop_
_entity.id
_entity.type
_entity.pdbx_description
1 polymer ?
#
loop_
_entity_poly.entity_id
_entity_poly.type
_entity_poly.pdbx_seq_one_letter_code
_entity_poly.pdbx_strand_id
1 'polypeptide(L)'
;MRRLCVVVLLSLLGTPYIFADTLDTAVFQTRMLSDNEVPPIAAAGNSANATITVHVTRDARGNVSAATVTFDIDYTVTSNLTFTGLHIRNAPAGQNGSVVIDTGISATNSVNATTGSGRISRTVNYSTTDTTGVRFVTGLLATPENYYVNINTTTNPGGFMRGQLRANRLVLRPVMSSAFEVPAVALDAEGAALVDIQVIRDPATGLITSGTVVFDVDYRFPSAVTITGLHLRNAAAGVNGPVVIDSGVNATTTAIANVTRGNIFRIAEISGANTAGLAALTGLMSDPTQFYINMQTTVNPGGVIRGQLSKNVFVFFNLMTQAEEVPPSGTVGTANSMTYVRLDRDSTGNVVSGAISFNVNYNSGTTATTVTGLHIHNGKFATNAAVVLNSGVASLPIGAGGASISRGVEISGTTVDFLRGLIENPELYYINLHTTEFPGGIVRSQMARETYHFKANMSTANEVPPITGVDTAATGWITAKISRDANGVLNGGTVTFDANFTNTGPITFTGFHIHYPAIAGVNASVIINTGLSAAAPFDSPGGSGNITRVVDVPSTSTAGLATLSALISAPDTAYVNLHTTQFGGGVVRSQMFPVLNAVPQVAGGADWISSITISNPSTTAAVQGIVDLFQPSGSAFPEAISDPNMSFLIPPSGSVTFNTNNQGVTLAAGFARIFSNGNVNVAVRYSYPAFTSAVTPATTVTSRSIRIPVSVGSPTAISNTGIALLANTAGTWTLGLTDVNGGAIAGGSRTVDVAAGQQVVGFVRDLLPGVSSPSFTGNLTISINAGTISGLAMQFDGTLAPVTLTALP
;
A
#
# COMPACT_ATOMS: atom_id res chain seq x y z
N MET A 1 10.28 -27.13 9.74
CA MET A 1 10.56 -25.88 9.03
C MET A 1 10.18 -25.90 7.54
N ARG A 2 10.60 -26.90 6.71
CA ARG A 2 10.24 -26.96 5.27
C ARG A 2 8.72 -27.03 4.98
N ARG A 3 7.91 -27.60 5.85
CA ARG A 3 6.43 -27.64 5.73
C ARG A 3 5.74 -26.33 6.12
N LEU A 4 6.40 -25.49 6.94
CA LEU A 4 5.80 -24.24 7.40
C LEU A 4 5.81 -23.13 6.32
N CYS A 5 6.90 -23.05 5.52
CA CYS A 5 6.99 -22.06 4.44
C CYS A 5 5.98 -22.30 3.30
N VAL A 6 5.64 -23.57 3.04
CA VAL A 6 4.62 -23.92 2.02
C VAL A 6 3.20 -23.66 2.53
N VAL A 7 2.95 -23.85 3.83
CA VAL A 7 1.63 -23.65 4.46
C VAL A 7 1.28 -22.16 4.58
N VAL A 8 2.26 -21.27 4.77
CA VAL A 8 2.00 -19.82 4.90
C VAL A 8 1.61 -19.19 3.55
N LEU A 9 2.08 -19.72 2.41
CA LEU A 9 1.56 -19.30 1.10
C LEU A 9 0.11 -19.76 0.86
N LEU A 10 -0.37 -20.74 1.62
CA LEU A 10 -1.65 -21.44 1.45
C LEU A 10 -2.75 -21.02 2.42
N SER A 11 -2.44 -20.33 3.52
CA SER A 11 -3.41 -20.04 4.59
C SER A 11 -4.30 -18.81 4.36
N LEU A 12 -4.28 -18.21 3.15
CA LEU A 12 -5.07 -17.01 2.81
C LEU A 12 -6.31 -17.30 1.95
N LEU A 13 -6.80 -18.55 1.96
CA LEU A 13 -8.03 -18.92 1.25
C LEU A 13 -9.24 -18.87 2.19
N GLY A 14 -10.01 -17.81 2.11
CA GLY A 14 -11.33 -17.82 2.74
C GLY A 14 -12.00 -16.48 2.88
N THR A 15 -12.95 -16.26 2.03
CA THR A 15 -14.08 -15.32 1.99
C THR A 15 -13.97 -14.17 0.97
N PRO A 16 -15.07 -13.87 0.27
CA PRO A 16 -15.11 -12.77 -0.69
C PRO A 16 -15.13 -11.45 0.06
N TYR A 17 -14.10 -10.62 -0.13
CA TYR A 17 -14.06 -9.29 0.47
C TYR A 17 -14.44 -8.21 -0.53
N ILE A 18 -15.41 -7.43 -0.12
CA ILE A 18 -15.82 -6.14 -0.66
C ILE A 18 -14.73 -5.12 -0.32
N PHE A 19 -14.43 -4.21 -1.24
CA PHE A 19 -13.40 -3.19 -1.20
C PHE A 19 -13.19 -2.44 0.13
N ALA A 20 -11.93 -2.11 0.37
CA ALA A 20 -11.39 -1.09 1.25
C ALA A 20 -11.36 -1.37 2.74
N ASP A 21 -10.63 -2.43 3.17
CA ASP A 21 -10.25 -2.43 4.56
C ASP A 21 -8.92 -3.14 4.75
N THR A 22 -7.91 -2.43 5.26
CA THR A 22 -6.62 -3.03 5.63
C THR A 22 -6.81 -3.89 6.87
N LEU A 23 -6.54 -5.17 6.79
CA LEU A 23 -6.49 -6.03 7.97
C LEU A 23 -5.15 -5.81 8.68
N ASP A 24 -5.20 -5.16 9.82
CA ASP A 24 -4.05 -4.88 10.65
C ASP A 24 -4.13 -5.76 11.91
N THR A 25 -3.03 -6.37 12.31
CA THR A 25 -3.00 -7.30 13.44
C THR A 25 -2.07 -6.78 14.53
N ALA A 26 -2.60 -6.62 15.73
CA ALA A 26 -1.81 -6.35 16.94
C ALA A 26 -1.94 -7.51 17.93
N VAL A 27 -0.85 -7.87 18.58
CA VAL A 27 -0.82 -8.91 19.62
C VAL A 27 -0.28 -8.32 20.91
N PHE A 28 -1.04 -8.47 21.98
CA PHE A 28 -0.67 -8.07 23.33
C PHE A 28 -0.54 -9.29 24.21
N GLN A 29 0.56 -9.39 24.96
CA GLN A 29 0.79 -10.48 25.90
C GLN A 29 0.99 -9.93 27.29
N THR A 30 0.36 -10.55 28.28
CA THR A 30 0.54 -10.17 29.67
C THR A 30 0.31 -11.35 30.61
N ARG A 31 0.96 -11.30 31.77
CA ARG A 31 0.65 -12.19 32.89
C ARG A 31 -0.38 -11.56 33.81
N MET A 32 -1.41 -12.29 34.12
CA MET A 32 -2.47 -11.90 35.01
C MET A 32 -2.21 -12.52 36.40
N LEU A 33 -2.20 -11.68 37.42
CA LEU A 33 -2.00 -12.09 38.79
C LEU A 33 -3.09 -11.47 39.66
N SER A 34 -3.42 -12.14 40.77
CA SER A 34 -4.34 -11.62 41.79
C SER A 34 -3.74 -10.42 42.54
N ASP A 35 -2.42 -10.40 42.70
CA ASP A 35 -1.69 -9.28 43.32
C ASP A 35 -1.74 -7.98 42.49
N ASN A 36 -2.04 -8.08 41.17
CA ASN A 36 -2.21 -6.93 40.31
C ASN A 36 -3.60 -6.26 40.44
N GLU A 37 -4.56 -6.90 41.13
CA GLU A 37 -5.87 -6.32 41.39
C GLU A 37 -5.78 -5.04 42.25
N VAL A 38 -6.81 -4.24 42.21
CA VAL A 38 -6.89 -2.99 43.00
C VAL A 38 -8.21 -2.98 43.79
N PRO A 39 -8.13 -3.19 45.11
CA PRO A 39 -6.97 -3.57 45.93
C PRO A 39 -6.45 -4.99 45.58
N PRO A 40 -5.17 -5.30 45.88
CA PRO A 40 -4.62 -6.61 45.66
C PRO A 40 -5.39 -7.72 46.39
N ILE A 41 -5.51 -8.89 45.73
CA ILE A 41 -6.16 -10.08 46.30
C ILE A 41 -5.09 -11.09 46.69
N ALA A 42 -5.06 -11.46 47.96
CA ALA A 42 -4.15 -12.46 48.49
C ALA A 42 -4.57 -13.88 48.05
N ALA A 43 -4.22 -14.30 46.86
CA ALA A 43 -4.57 -15.60 46.29
C ALA A 43 -3.33 -16.23 45.64
N ALA A 44 -2.30 -16.48 46.45
CA ALA A 44 -1.01 -17.00 45.98
C ALA A 44 -1.15 -18.29 45.13
N GLY A 45 -0.34 -18.41 44.09
CA GLY A 45 -0.33 -19.57 43.20
C GLY A 45 -1.37 -19.52 42.07
N ASN A 46 -2.30 -18.54 42.07
CA ASN A 46 -3.20 -18.32 40.95
C ASN A 46 -2.58 -17.35 39.94
N SER A 47 -2.58 -17.73 38.66
CA SER A 47 -2.05 -16.89 37.59
C SER A 47 -2.67 -17.26 36.24
N ALA A 48 -2.59 -16.35 35.27
CA ALA A 48 -2.89 -16.66 33.89
C ALA A 48 -1.94 -15.91 32.94
N ASN A 49 -1.66 -16.50 31.78
CA ASN A 49 -1.02 -15.83 30.66
C ASN A 49 -2.08 -15.48 29.64
N ALA A 50 -2.24 -14.20 29.34
CA ALA A 50 -3.18 -13.73 28.36
C ALA A 50 -2.48 -13.35 27.07
N THR A 51 -2.97 -13.86 25.94
CA THR A 51 -2.64 -13.38 24.60
C THR A 51 -3.91 -12.77 24.01
N ILE A 52 -3.89 -11.48 23.73
CA ILE A 52 -4.97 -10.73 23.11
C ILE A 52 -4.57 -10.40 21.69
N THR A 53 -5.24 -11.00 20.72
CA THR A 53 -5.02 -10.74 19.29
C THR A 53 -6.13 -9.83 18.78
N VAL A 54 -5.75 -8.70 18.22
CA VAL A 54 -6.66 -7.71 17.65
C VAL A 54 -6.43 -7.65 16.15
N HIS A 55 -7.43 -8.05 15.38
CA HIS A 55 -7.49 -7.82 13.95
C HIS A 55 -8.39 -6.63 13.69
N VAL A 56 -7.90 -5.62 13.01
CA VAL A 56 -8.70 -4.45 12.64
C VAL A 56 -8.82 -4.32 11.14
N THR A 57 -9.97 -3.85 10.74
CA THR A 57 -10.29 -3.41 9.41
C THR A 57 -10.28 -1.89 9.42
N ARG A 58 -9.63 -1.25 8.42
CA ARG A 58 -9.56 0.21 8.34
C ARG A 58 -10.31 0.72 7.11
N ASP A 59 -11.00 1.84 7.28
CA ASP A 59 -11.61 2.56 6.14
C ASP A 59 -10.54 3.18 5.22
N ALA A 60 -10.98 3.73 4.11
CA ALA A 60 -10.11 4.39 3.13
C ALA A 60 -9.33 5.60 3.71
N ARG A 61 -9.72 6.11 4.88
CA ARG A 61 -9.04 7.18 5.61
C ARG A 61 -8.03 6.65 6.64
N GLY A 62 -7.89 5.33 6.74
CA GLY A 62 -7.02 4.67 7.71
C GLY A 62 -7.59 4.57 9.13
N ASN A 63 -8.86 4.98 9.35
CA ASN A 63 -9.51 4.81 10.64
C ASN A 63 -9.96 3.36 10.82
N VAL A 64 -9.92 2.86 12.04
CA VAL A 64 -10.49 1.56 12.36
C VAL A 64 -12.00 1.60 12.09
N SER A 65 -12.49 0.73 11.21
CA SER A 65 -13.89 0.63 10.82
C SER A 65 -14.57 -0.61 11.40
N ALA A 66 -13.84 -1.71 11.57
CA ALA A 66 -14.29 -2.91 12.23
C ALA A 66 -13.13 -3.60 12.95
N ALA A 67 -13.42 -4.54 13.85
CA ALA A 67 -12.38 -5.27 14.56
C ALA A 67 -12.85 -6.63 15.05
N THR A 68 -11.89 -7.55 15.17
CA THR A 68 -12.04 -8.82 15.88
C THR A 68 -11.02 -8.89 16.99
N VAL A 69 -11.44 -9.10 18.22
CA VAL A 69 -10.58 -9.23 19.41
C VAL A 69 -10.67 -10.64 19.94
N THR A 70 -9.59 -11.40 19.87
CA THR A 70 -9.49 -12.77 20.36
C THR A 70 -8.72 -12.80 21.67
N PHE A 71 -9.29 -13.44 22.66
CA PHE A 71 -8.72 -13.68 23.98
C PHE A 71 -8.30 -15.14 24.07
N ASP A 72 -7.03 -15.41 24.25
CA ASP A 72 -6.46 -16.71 24.59
C ASP A 72 -5.81 -16.62 25.98
N ILE A 73 -6.42 -17.30 26.95
CA ILE A 73 -6.03 -17.22 28.37
C ILE A 73 -5.64 -18.60 28.87
N ASP A 74 -4.36 -18.81 29.11
CA ASP A 74 -3.85 -20.02 29.77
C ASP A 74 -3.74 -19.76 31.27
N TYR A 75 -4.60 -20.38 32.06
CA TYR A 75 -4.67 -20.17 33.52
C TYR A 75 -4.14 -21.34 34.33
N THR A 76 -3.69 -21.05 35.56
CA THR A 76 -3.39 -22.02 36.60
C THR A 76 -4.07 -21.55 37.90
N VAL A 77 -4.88 -22.43 38.51
CA VAL A 77 -5.61 -22.14 39.73
C VAL A 77 -5.34 -23.19 40.79
N THR A 78 -5.28 -22.77 42.07
CA THR A 78 -4.97 -23.63 43.22
C THR A 78 -6.21 -24.29 43.87
N SER A 79 -7.40 -23.87 43.43
CA SER A 79 -8.68 -24.43 43.87
C SER A 79 -9.68 -24.37 42.74
N ASN A 80 -10.80 -25.09 42.85
CA ASN A 80 -11.89 -24.98 41.89
C ASN A 80 -12.50 -23.58 41.95
N LEU A 81 -12.62 -22.92 40.80
CA LEU A 81 -13.19 -21.59 40.66
C LEU A 81 -14.26 -21.57 39.57
N THR A 82 -15.20 -20.66 39.70
CA THR A 82 -16.17 -20.34 38.64
C THR A 82 -15.83 -18.94 38.13
N PHE A 83 -15.34 -18.83 36.88
CA PHE A 83 -15.11 -17.55 36.21
C PHE A 83 -16.43 -16.98 35.69
N THR A 84 -16.75 -15.76 36.11
CA THR A 84 -18.00 -15.06 35.82
C THR A 84 -17.78 -13.78 35.00
N GLY A 85 -16.58 -13.57 34.53
CA GLY A 85 -16.25 -12.44 33.64
C GLY A 85 -14.84 -12.59 33.10
N LEU A 86 -14.67 -12.20 31.84
CA LEU A 86 -13.38 -11.98 31.17
C LEU A 86 -13.54 -10.74 30.31
N HIS A 87 -12.79 -9.71 30.64
CA HIS A 87 -12.98 -8.37 30.07
C HIS A 87 -11.65 -7.68 29.74
N ILE A 88 -11.67 -6.73 28.80
CA ILE A 88 -10.71 -5.61 28.80
C ILE A 88 -11.38 -4.42 29.44
N ARG A 89 -10.65 -3.76 30.35
CA ARG A 89 -11.08 -2.56 31.07
C ARG A 89 -10.15 -1.38 30.77
N ASN A 90 -10.68 -0.17 30.81
CA ASN A 90 -9.95 1.05 30.49
C ASN A 90 -9.47 1.75 31.77
N ALA A 91 -8.25 1.45 32.18
CA ALA A 91 -7.49 2.23 33.17
C ALA A 91 -5.99 1.87 33.11
N PRO A 92 -5.09 2.78 33.48
CA PRO A 92 -3.67 2.48 33.66
C PRO A 92 -3.45 1.58 34.89
N ALA A 93 -2.21 1.09 35.04
CA ALA A 93 -1.83 0.24 36.17
C ALA A 93 -2.11 0.96 37.51
N GLY A 94 -2.58 0.20 38.49
CA GLY A 94 -2.92 0.70 39.83
C GLY A 94 -4.28 1.41 39.95
N GLN A 95 -5.09 1.43 38.89
CA GLN A 95 -6.42 2.03 38.90
C GLN A 95 -7.48 1.03 38.37
N ASN A 96 -8.72 1.15 38.86
CA ASN A 96 -9.86 0.39 38.34
C ASN A 96 -10.57 1.18 37.25
N GLY A 97 -10.94 0.48 36.17
CA GLY A 97 -11.60 1.05 35.00
C GLY A 97 -12.91 0.35 34.63
N SER A 98 -13.65 1.00 33.74
CA SER A 98 -14.87 0.44 33.18
C SER A 98 -14.56 -0.70 32.21
N VAL A 99 -15.48 -1.68 32.11
CA VAL A 99 -15.45 -2.69 31.04
C VAL A 99 -15.64 -1.98 29.69
N VAL A 100 -14.75 -2.25 28.75
CA VAL A 100 -14.82 -1.70 27.40
C VAL A 100 -14.89 -2.78 26.30
N ILE A 101 -14.38 -3.98 26.59
CA ILE A 101 -14.55 -5.17 25.74
C ILE A 101 -14.98 -6.33 26.64
N ASP A 102 -16.15 -6.88 26.36
CA ASP A 102 -16.77 -7.97 27.13
C ASP A 102 -16.83 -9.24 26.27
N THR A 103 -16.31 -10.34 26.77
CA THR A 103 -16.33 -11.65 26.09
C THR A 103 -17.65 -12.39 26.20
N GLY A 104 -18.60 -11.89 26.96
CA GLY A 104 -19.88 -12.55 27.26
C GLY A 104 -19.79 -13.66 28.32
N ILE A 105 -18.65 -13.88 28.97
CA ILE A 105 -18.58 -14.73 30.17
C ILE A 105 -19.25 -13.96 31.29
N SER A 106 -20.24 -14.60 31.92
CA SER A 106 -21.10 -14.00 32.96
C SER A 106 -21.48 -15.03 34.02
N ALA A 107 -22.20 -14.62 35.06
CA ALA A 107 -22.70 -15.53 36.06
C ALA A 107 -23.66 -16.61 35.48
N THR A 108 -24.37 -16.28 34.40
CA THR A 108 -25.27 -17.21 33.69
C THR A 108 -24.57 -17.98 32.55
N ASN A 109 -23.40 -17.53 32.09
CA ASN A 109 -22.58 -18.17 31.08
C ASN A 109 -21.14 -18.31 31.60
N SER A 110 -20.98 -19.00 32.70
CA SER A 110 -19.71 -19.09 33.43
C SER A 110 -18.82 -20.21 32.91
N VAL A 111 -17.53 -20.10 33.24
CA VAL A 111 -16.52 -21.14 32.97
C VAL A 111 -16.07 -21.73 34.29
N ASN A 112 -16.26 -23.05 34.46
CA ASN A 112 -15.78 -23.74 35.63
C ASN A 112 -14.32 -24.17 35.42
N ALA A 113 -13.42 -23.66 36.26
CA ALA A 113 -12.03 -24.01 36.32
C ALA A 113 -11.77 -25.00 37.46
N THR A 114 -11.31 -26.20 37.14
CA THR A 114 -10.83 -27.16 38.13
C THR A 114 -9.39 -26.83 38.54
N THR A 115 -9.00 -27.20 39.74
CA THR A 115 -7.64 -27.07 40.25
C THR A 115 -6.61 -27.57 39.24
N GLY A 116 -5.57 -26.77 38.97
CA GLY A 116 -4.57 -27.02 37.94
C GLY A 116 -4.64 -26.03 36.79
N SER A 117 -4.17 -26.41 35.61
CA SER A 117 -4.10 -25.55 34.44
C SER A 117 -5.25 -25.79 33.48
N GLY A 118 -5.69 -24.74 32.81
CA GLY A 118 -6.70 -24.79 31.75
C GLY A 118 -6.59 -23.60 30.79
N ARG A 119 -7.45 -23.60 29.77
CA ARG A 119 -7.47 -22.56 28.73
C ARG A 119 -8.87 -22.03 28.47
N ILE A 120 -8.97 -20.73 28.26
CA ILE A 120 -10.17 -20.06 27.76
C ILE A 120 -9.82 -19.37 26.46
N SER A 121 -10.60 -19.60 25.41
CA SER A 121 -10.53 -18.83 24.17
C SER A 121 -11.89 -18.20 23.89
N ARG A 122 -11.91 -16.89 23.60
CA ARG A 122 -13.11 -16.12 23.27
C ARG A 122 -12.79 -15.09 22.20
N THR A 123 -13.77 -14.80 21.37
CA THR A 123 -13.66 -13.80 20.29
C THR A 123 -14.83 -12.83 20.35
N VAL A 124 -14.53 -11.55 20.25
CA VAL A 124 -15.50 -10.45 20.21
C VAL A 124 -15.34 -9.75 18.88
N ASN A 125 -16.44 -9.56 18.15
CA ASN A 125 -16.45 -8.91 16.85
C ASN A 125 -17.17 -7.56 16.93
N TYR A 126 -16.55 -6.53 16.36
CA TYR A 126 -17.12 -5.21 16.21
C TYR A 126 -17.30 -4.92 14.72
N SER A 127 -18.54 -4.67 14.32
CA SER A 127 -18.90 -4.30 12.96
C SER A 127 -18.76 -2.80 12.74
N THR A 128 -18.84 -2.37 11.49
CA THR A 128 -18.82 -0.95 11.10
C THR A 128 -19.92 -0.11 11.75
N THR A 129 -20.98 -0.73 12.25
CA THR A 129 -22.09 -0.05 12.95
C THR A 129 -21.86 0.09 14.45
N ASP A 130 -20.90 -0.65 15.04
CA ASP A 130 -20.55 -0.56 16.45
C ASP A 130 -19.44 0.48 16.68
N THR A 131 -19.80 1.74 16.55
CA THR A 131 -18.85 2.86 16.70
C THR A 131 -18.21 2.94 18.10
N THR A 132 -18.89 2.44 19.13
CA THR A 132 -18.38 2.43 20.51
C THR A 132 -17.29 1.38 20.67
N GLY A 133 -17.53 0.15 20.22
CA GLY A 133 -16.52 -0.91 20.25
C GLY A 133 -15.30 -0.58 19.38
N VAL A 134 -15.52 -0.07 18.18
CA VAL A 134 -14.45 0.40 17.29
C VAL A 134 -13.59 1.49 17.95
N ARG A 135 -14.20 2.44 18.64
CA ARG A 135 -13.47 3.47 19.39
C ARG A 135 -12.59 2.89 20.51
N PHE A 136 -13.10 1.88 21.24
CA PHE A 136 -12.31 1.23 22.28
C PHE A 136 -11.13 0.45 21.70
N VAL A 137 -11.32 -0.25 20.59
CA VAL A 137 -10.22 -0.93 19.87
C VAL A 137 -9.20 0.10 19.38
N THR A 138 -9.63 1.22 18.83
CA THR A 138 -8.73 2.31 18.41
C THR A 138 -7.88 2.81 19.57
N GLY A 139 -8.49 3.04 20.74
CA GLY A 139 -7.78 3.44 21.94
C GLY A 139 -6.79 2.39 22.44
N LEU A 140 -7.18 1.11 22.42
CA LEU A 140 -6.33 -0.02 22.78
C LEU A 140 -5.08 -0.12 21.89
N LEU A 141 -5.23 0.10 20.58
CA LEU A 141 -4.10 0.11 19.64
C LEU A 141 -3.19 1.31 19.84
N ALA A 142 -3.75 2.46 20.20
CA ALA A 142 -2.99 3.70 20.39
C ALA A 142 -2.20 3.72 21.71
N THR A 143 -2.84 3.31 22.81
CA THR A 143 -2.29 3.37 24.17
C THR A 143 -2.64 2.12 24.97
N PRO A 144 -2.10 0.93 24.62
CA PRO A 144 -2.44 -0.34 25.26
C PRO A 144 -2.17 -0.34 26.77
N GLU A 145 -1.24 0.46 27.25
CA GLU A 145 -0.92 0.64 28.69
C GLU A 145 -2.05 1.27 29.50
N ASN A 146 -3.05 1.87 28.86
CA ASN A 146 -4.27 2.36 29.51
C ASN A 146 -5.38 1.30 29.56
N TYR A 147 -5.06 0.03 29.26
CA TYR A 147 -6.03 -1.06 29.27
C TYR A 147 -5.45 -2.27 29.98
N TYR A 148 -6.34 -3.04 30.61
CA TYR A 148 -5.97 -4.30 31.25
C TYR A 148 -7.00 -5.39 30.99
N VAL A 149 -6.52 -6.64 30.89
CA VAL A 149 -7.38 -7.81 30.88
C VAL A 149 -7.64 -8.26 32.32
N ASN A 150 -8.88 -8.66 32.61
CA ASN A 150 -9.35 -8.99 33.94
C ASN A 150 -10.27 -10.20 33.89
N ILE A 151 -10.06 -11.14 34.83
CA ILE A 151 -10.94 -12.28 35.08
C ILE A 151 -11.67 -12.06 36.39
N ASN A 152 -12.98 -12.24 36.38
CA ASN A 152 -13.83 -12.19 37.55
C ASN A 152 -14.23 -13.62 37.99
N THR A 153 -14.50 -13.82 39.29
CA THR A 153 -15.06 -15.07 39.83
C THR A 153 -16.31 -14.81 40.63
N THR A 154 -17.02 -15.86 41.02
CA THR A 154 -18.18 -15.75 41.88
C THR A 154 -17.87 -15.10 43.25
N THR A 155 -16.66 -15.30 43.77
CA THR A 155 -16.21 -14.73 45.05
C THR A 155 -15.57 -13.35 44.89
N ASN A 156 -15.08 -13.03 43.70
CA ASN A 156 -14.44 -11.76 43.35
C ASN A 156 -15.08 -11.18 42.08
N PRO A 157 -16.30 -10.65 42.17
CA PRO A 157 -17.05 -10.18 41.00
C PRO A 157 -16.51 -8.87 40.45
N GLY A 158 -15.65 -8.15 41.18
CA GLY A 158 -14.94 -6.94 40.69
C GLY A 158 -13.67 -7.24 39.91
N GLY A 159 -13.09 -8.42 40.11
CA GLY A 159 -11.83 -8.89 39.50
C GLY A 159 -11.14 -9.88 40.41
N PHE A 160 -10.49 -10.89 39.82
CA PHE A 160 -9.75 -11.91 40.56
C PHE A 160 -8.28 -12.00 40.10
N MET A 161 -8.03 -11.90 38.80
CA MET A 161 -6.69 -11.82 38.22
C MET A 161 -6.68 -10.74 37.12
N ARG A 162 -5.66 -9.90 37.16
CA ARG A 162 -5.52 -8.77 36.23
C ARG A 162 -4.13 -8.73 35.63
N GLY A 163 -4.05 -8.36 34.35
CA GLY A 163 -2.80 -8.10 33.62
C GLY A 163 -2.90 -6.84 32.78
N GLN A 164 -1.97 -5.88 32.98
CA GLN A 164 -1.91 -4.66 32.16
C GLN A 164 -1.47 -5.01 30.75
N LEU A 165 -2.16 -4.50 29.73
CA LEU A 165 -1.80 -4.75 28.33
C LEU A 165 -0.60 -3.88 27.94
N ARG A 166 0.28 -4.43 27.11
CA ARG A 166 1.48 -3.76 26.62
C ARG A 166 1.85 -4.35 25.28
N ALA A 167 2.26 -3.50 24.33
CA ALA A 167 2.79 -3.97 23.07
C ALA A 167 4.17 -4.63 23.29
N ASN A 168 4.41 -5.77 22.64
CA ASN A 168 5.71 -6.44 22.63
C ASN A 168 6.45 -6.25 21.30
N ARG A 169 5.79 -5.78 20.27
CA ARG A 169 6.37 -5.42 18.97
C ARG A 169 5.84 -4.06 18.52
N LEU A 170 6.72 -3.27 17.91
CA LEU A 170 6.39 -1.99 17.32
C LEU A 170 7.12 -1.87 15.99
N VAL A 171 6.37 -1.68 14.91
CA VAL A 171 6.90 -1.47 13.56
C VAL A 171 6.65 -0.02 13.15
N LEU A 172 7.70 0.68 12.76
CA LEU A 172 7.68 2.08 12.37
C LEU A 172 8.27 2.24 10.97
N ARG A 173 7.71 3.15 10.18
CA ARG A 173 8.10 3.37 8.78
C ARG A 173 8.42 4.84 8.53
N PRO A 174 9.51 5.38 9.11
CA PRO A 174 9.90 6.75 8.88
C PRO A 174 10.44 6.95 7.47
N VAL A 175 10.04 8.05 6.86
CA VAL A 175 10.71 8.58 5.66
C VAL A 175 11.81 9.51 6.11
N MET A 176 12.99 9.35 5.53
CA MET A 176 14.20 10.09 5.85
C MET A 176 14.50 11.10 4.75
N SER A 177 14.85 12.31 5.12
CA SER A 177 15.24 13.37 4.19
C SER A 177 16.38 14.21 4.76
N SER A 178 17.22 14.73 3.86
CA SER A 178 18.26 15.70 4.22
C SER A 178 17.69 17.03 4.76
N ALA A 179 16.46 17.37 4.33
CA ALA A 179 15.74 18.54 4.84
C ALA A 179 15.32 18.41 6.31
N PHE A 180 15.19 17.20 6.85
CA PHE A 180 14.86 16.96 8.26
C PHE A 180 16.07 16.99 9.20
N GLU A 181 17.30 17.07 8.65
CA GLU A 181 18.50 17.26 9.48
C GLU A 181 18.51 18.61 10.21
N VAL A 182 19.25 18.69 11.29
CA VAL A 182 19.34 19.92 12.10
C VAL A 182 20.80 20.29 12.30
N PRO A 183 21.30 21.32 11.62
CA PRO A 183 20.63 22.09 10.57
C PRO A 183 20.37 21.24 9.31
N ALA A 184 19.39 21.64 8.51
CA ALA A 184 19.07 20.96 7.25
C ALA A 184 20.29 20.88 6.32
N VAL A 185 20.48 19.73 5.68
CA VAL A 185 21.54 19.53 4.69
C VAL A 185 21.02 19.86 3.30
N ALA A 186 21.69 20.75 2.60
CA ALA A 186 21.33 21.16 1.24
C ALA A 186 21.72 20.08 0.21
N LEU A 187 21.06 18.94 0.26
CA LEU A 187 21.28 17.79 -0.60
C LEU A 187 19.93 17.15 -0.95
N ASP A 188 19.77 16.73 -2.20
CA ASP A 188 18.57 15.99 -2.63
C ASP A 188 18.74 14.50 -2.33
N ALA A 189 18.79 14.17 -1.02
CA ALA A 189 18.98 12.81 -0.52
C ALA A 189 17.78 12.38 0.33
N GLU A 190 17.44 11.12 0.22
CA GLU A 190 16.26 10.54 0.88
C GLU A 190 16.48 9.09 1.29
N GLY A 191 15.64 8.60 2.16
CA GLY A 191 15.54 7.19 2.54
C GLY A 191 14.16 6.83 3.04
N ALA A 192 13.83 5.57 2.98
CA ALA A 192 12.69 4.98 3.67
C ALA A 192 13.20 3.88 4.58
N ALA A 193 12.74 3.87 5.82
CA ALA A 193 13.17 2.89 6.79
C ALA A 193 12.00 2.05 7.29
N LEU A 194 12.27 0.78 7.56
CA LEU A 194 11.53 -0.06 8.47
C LEU A 194 12.34 -0.17 9.75
N VAL A 195 11.77 0.26 10.87
CA VAL A 195 12.32 0.05 12.21
C VAL A 195 11.39 -0.92 12.94
N ASP A 196 11.79 -2.19 13.08
CA ASP A 196 11.02 -3.22 13.77
C ASP A 196 11.63 -3.47 15.15
N ILE A 197 10.86 -3.15 16.18
CA ILE A 197 11.27 -3.24 17.58
C ILE A 197 10.52 -4.41 18.21
N GLN A 198 11.26 -5.39 18.72
CA GLN A 198 10.71 -6.52 19.45
C GLN A 198 11.29 -6.53 20.86
N VAL A 199 10.41 -6.64 21.87
CA VAL A 199 10.83 -6.61 23.27
C VAL A 199 10.39 -7.86 24.01
N ILE A 200 11.25 -8.33 24.91
CA ILE A 200 10.94 -9.36 25.90
C ILE A 200 10.70 -8.64 27.23
N ARG A 201 9.60 -8.99 27.88
CA ARG A 201 9.23 -8.40 29.17
C ARG A 201 9.28 -9.46 30.27
N ASP A 202 9.70 -9.04 31.44
CA ASP A 202 9.48 -9.84 32.65
C ASP A 202 7.98 -10.03 32.87
N PRO A 203 7.49 -11.25 32.92
CA PRO A 203 6.03 -11.49 32.99
C PRO A 203 5.41 -11.03 34.31
N ALA A 204 6.17 -10.91 35.40
CA ALA A 204 5.66 -10.47 36.71
C ALA A 204 5.59 -8.95 36.80
N THR A 205 6.61 -8.24 36.35
CA THR A 205 6.74 -6.79 36.47
C THR A 205 6.30 -6.05 35.21
N GLY A 206 6.33 -6.71 34.04
CA GLY A 206 6.09 -6.13 32.73
C GLY A 206 7.23 -5.22 32.23
N LEU A 207 8.34 -5.13 32.95
CA LEU A 207 9.53 -4.38 32.55
C LEU A 207 10.21 -5.06 31.37
N ILE A 208 10.75 -4.24 30.46
CA ILE A 208 11.54 -4.76 29.34
C ILE A 208 12.87 -5.29 29.88
N THR A 209 13.17 -6.55 29.59
CA THR A 209 14.39 -7.23 30.03
C THR A 209 15.41 -7.43 28.92
N SER A 210 14.96 -7.42 27.67
CA SER A 210 15.80 -7.45 26.48
C SER A 210 14.96 -7.09 25.25
N GLY A 211 15.61 -6.93 24.09
CA GLY A 211 14.91 -6.74 22.84
C GLY A 211 15.85 -6.67 21.65
N THR A 212 15.26 -6.58 20.47
CA THR A 212 15.93 -6.40 19.20
C THR A 212 15.36 -5.22 18.46
N VAL A 213 16.21 -4.50 17.73
CA VAL A 213 15.82 -3.47 16.79
C VAL A 213 16.37 -3.82 15.41
N VAL A 214 15.48 -4.03 14.47
CA VAL A 214 15.83 -4.23 13.07
C VAL A 214 15.84 -2.87 12.40
N PHE A 215 16.92 -2.57 11.70
CA PHE A 215 17.08 -1.44 10.81
C PHE A 215 17.05 -1.97 9.39
N ASP A 216 16.11 -1.56 8.60
CA ASP A 216 16.04 -1.85 7.19
C ASP A 216 15.77 -0.56 6.45
N VAL A 217 16.79 -0.06 5.75
CA VAL A 217 16.81 1.32 5.25
C VAL A 217 17.20 1.33 3.79
N ASP A 218 16.27 1.69 2.94
CA ASP A 218 16.54 2.06 1.57
C ASP A 218 16.97 3.53 1.50
N TYR A 219 17.95 3.82 0.65
CA TYR A 219 18.48 5.17 0.51
C TYR A 219 18.81 5.53 -0.94
N ARG A 220 18.74 6.84 -1.21
CA ARG A 220 19.13 7.43 -2.49
C ARG A 220 19.90 8.74 -2.26
N PHE A 221 21.02 8.87 -2.94
CA PHE A 221 21.87 10.08 -2.96
C PHE A 221 22.06 10.56 -4.41
N PRO A 222 22.16 11.88 -4.66
CA PRO A 222 22.38 12.41 -5.99
C PRO A 222 23.80 12.15 -6.52
N SER A 223 24.75 11.84 -5.64
CA SER A 223 26.13 11.48 -5.97
C SER A 223 26.65 10.41 -5.01
N ALA A 224 27.74 9.75 -5.39
CA ALA A 224 28.33 8.70 -4.58
C ALA A 224 28.83 9.21 -3.20
N VAL A 225 28.47 8.51 -2.15
CA VAL A 225 28.85 8.79 -0.75
C VAL A 225 29.44 7.55 -0.08
N THR A 226 30.09 7.76 1.04
CA THR A 226 30.46 6.68 1.97
C THR A 226 29.64 6.82 3.24
N ILE A 227 28.78 5.85 3.51
CA ILE A 227 27.93 5.81 4.71
C ILE A 227 28.78 5.31 5.87
N THR A 228 28.75 6.06 6.98
CA THR A 228 29.61 5.83 8.15
C THR A 228 28.83 5.65 9.46
N GLY A 229 27.52 5.72 9.42
CA GLY A 229 26.67 5.49 10.59
C GLY A 229 25.20 5.38 10.23
N LEU A 230 24.50 4.58 11.05
CA LEU A 230 23.04 4.45 11.01
C LEU A 230 22.58 4.18 12.46
N HIS A 231 21.80 5.09 13.03
CA HIS A 231 21.49 5.07 14.45
C HIS A 231 20.03 5.47 14.75
N LEU A 232 19.49 4.98 15.87
CA LEU A 232 18.37 5.66 16.53
C LEU A 232 18.91 6.64 17.56
N ARG A 233 18.34 7.82 17.57
CA ARG A 233 18.68 8.93 18.45
C ARG A 233 17.45 9.41 19.23
N ASN A 234 17.66 9.92 20.44
CA ASN A 234 16.57 10.38 21.31
C ASN A 234 16.49 11.91 21.29
N ALA A 235 15.56 12.41 20.50
CA ALA A 235 15.06 13.80 20.54
C ALA A 235 13.78 13.90 19.71
N ALA A 236 12.95 14.89 20.02
CA ALA A 236 11.80 15.29 19.23
C ALA A 236 12.24 15.87 17.86
N ALA A 237 11.28 16.04 16.96
CA ALA A 237 11.51 16.66 15.67
C ALA A 237 12.14 18.07 15.82
N GLY A 238 13.05 18.41 14.92
CA GLY A 238 13.77 19.69 14.95
C GLY A 238 14.87 19.83 16.02
N VAL A 239 15.17 18.78 16.80
CA VAL A 239 16.19 18.78 17.86
C VAL A 239 17.19 17.66 17.64
N ASN A 240 18.49 17.91 17.82
CA ASN A 240 19.52 16.87 17.80
C ASN A 240 19.63 16.19 19.15
N GLY A 241 19.71 14.86 19.14
CA GLY A 241 19.82 14.03 20.33
C GLY A 241 20.99 13.04 20.29
N PRO A 242 21.30 12.42 21.46
CA PRO A 242 22.32 11.39 21.52
C PRO A 242 21.90 10.11 20.80
N VAL A 243 22.89 9.32 20.37
CA VAL A 243 22.68 7.95 19.92
C VAL A 243 22.20 7.11 21.10
N VAL A 244 21.14 6.36 20.93
CA VAL A 244 20.59 5.45 21.97
C VAL A 244 20.58 4.00 21.52
N ILE A 245 20.48 3.74 20.18
CA ILE A 245 20.66 2.41 19.61
C ILE A 245 21.50 2.54 18.34
N ASP A 246 22.61 1.81 18.31
CA ASP A 246 23.57 1.75 17.22
C ASP A 246 23.31 0.50 16.37
N SER A 247 23.20 0.67 15.05
CA SER A 247 23.02 -0.43 14.11
C SER A 247 24.32 -1.24 13.85
N GLY A 248 25.46 -0.73 14.30
CA GLY A 248 26.78 -1.30 14.02
C GLY A 248 27.40 -0.84 12.70
N VAL A 249 26.75 0.04 11.95
CA VAL A 249 27.40 0.72 10.80
C VAL A 249 28.34 1.79 11.34
N ASN A 250 29.63 1.68 11.03
CA ASN A 250 30.65 2.61 11.53
C ASN A 250 31.71 2.93 10.46
N ALA A 251 32.47 4.00 10.69
CA ALA A 251 33.44 4.53 9.74
C ALA A 251 34.67 3.62 9.49
N THR A 252 34.96 2.67 10.41
CA THR A 252 36.25 1.95 10.40
C THR A 252 36.14 0.53 9.84
N THR A 253 35.08 -0.19 10.14
CA THR A 253 34.98 -1.62 9.83
C THR A 253 33.77 -2.00 8.97
N THR A 254 32.70 -1.21 9.02
CA THR A 254 31.43 -1.52 8.38
C THR A 254 30.91 -0.37 7.51
N ALA A 255 31.76 0.60 7.16
CA ALA A 255 31.44 1.68 6.24
C ALA A 255 31.01 1.12 4.86
N ILE A 256 29.99 1.73 4.26
CA ILE A 256 29.48 1.36 2.94
C ILE A 256 29.94 2.43 1.95
N ALA A 257 30.95 2.08 1.17
CA ALA A 257 31.69 3.03 0.34
C ALA A 257 31.13 3.14 -1.09
N ASN A 258 31.19 4.35 -1.64
CA ASN A 258 30.93 4.64 -3.05
C ASN A 258 29.52 4.22 -3.52
N VAL A 259 28.50 4.58 -2.75
CA VAL A 259 27.11 4.22 -3.04
C VAL A 259 26.28 5.46 -3.35
N THR A 260 25.36 5.32 -4.31
CA THR A 260 24.33 6.33 -4.63
C THR A 260 22.94 5.87 -4.25
N ARG A 261 22.71 4.55 -4.20
CA ARG A 261 21.43 3.90 -3.88
C ARG A 261 21.72 2.51 -3.31
N GLY A 262 20.85 2.04 -2.45
CA GLY A 262 20.92 0.69 -1.91
C GLY A 262 20.06 0.50 -0.69
N ASN A 263 20.25 -0.66 -0.06
CA ASN A 263 19.57 -1.03 1.17
C ASN A 263 20.61 -1.37 2.25
N ILE A 264 20.32 -0.98 3.50
CA ILE A 264 21.10 -1.37 4.69
C ILE A 264 20.20 -2.14 5.61
N PHE A 265 20.54 -3.39 5.82
CA PHE A 265 19.93 -4.21 6.86
C PHE A 265 20.87 -4.45 8.03
N ARG A 266 20.38 -4.20 9.25
CA ARG A 266 21.12 -4.43 10.50
C ARG A 266 20.15 -4.86 11.61
N ILE A 267 20.66 -5.64 12.54
CA ILE A 267 19.95 -5.99 13.79
C ILE A 267 20.83 -5.55 14.95
N ALA A 268 20.24 -4.75 15.85
CA ALA A 268 20.83 -4.42 17.13
C ALA A 268 20.17 -5.24 18.23
N GLU A 269 20.96 -6.03 18.96
CA GLU A 269 20.49 -6.80 20.10
C GLU A 269 20.76 -6.02 21.40
N ILE A 270 19.73 -5.83 22.21
CA ILE A 270 19.77 -5.15 23.49
C ILE A 270 19.59 -6.19 24.60
N SER A 271 20.68 -6.53 25.27
CA SER A 271 20.66 -7.47 26.38
C SER A 271 20.23 -6.80 27.70
N GLY A 272 19.87 -7.61 28.69
CA GLY A 272 19.51 -7.14 30.04
C GLY A 272 20.61 -6.35 30.76
N ALA A 273 21.85 -6.48 30.36
CA ALA A 273 22.99 -5.74 30.90
C ALA A 273 23.08 -4.30 30.31
N ASN A 274 22.46 -4.05 29.17
CA ASN A 274 22.46 -2.73 28.52
C ASN A 274 21.30 -1.86 29.03
N THR A 275 21.48 -1.28 30.21
CA THR A 275 20.43 -0.45 30.86
C THR A 275 20.02 0.78 30.05
N ALA A 276 20.95 1.41 29.33
CA ALA A 276 20.65 2.54 28.44
C ALA A 276 19.81 2.09 27.24
N GLY A 277 20.14 0.96 26.63
CA GLY A 277 19.35 0.36 25.54
C GLY A 277 17.95 -0.06 26.02
N LEU A 278 17.81 -0.62 27.22
CA LEU A 278 16.50 -0.96 27.79
C LEU A 278 15.65 0.29 28.05
N ALA A 279 16.25 1.38 28.50
CA ALA A 279 15.56 2.67 28.66
C ALA A 279 15.12 3.22 27.30
N ALA A 280 15.97 3.10 26.27
CA ALA A 280 15.62 3.50 24.91
C ALA A 280 14.47 2.65 24.35
N LEU A 281 14.49 1.31 24.50
CA LEU A 281 13.36 0.44 24.12
C LEU A 281 12.07 0.84 24.84
N THR A 282 12.15 1.14 26.15
CA THR A 282 11.00 1.57 26.93
C THR A 282 10.39 2.88 26.38
N GLY A 283 11.24 3.85 26.07
CA GLY A 283 10.83 5.11 25.46
C GLY A 283 10.22 4.92 24.07
N LEU A 284 10.88 4.14 23.21
CA LEU A 284 10.38 3.83 21.86
C LEU A 284 9.00 3.16 21.86
N MET A 285 8.80 2.21 22.77
CA MET A 285 7.52 1.50 22.87
C MET A 285 6.40 2.41 23.40
N SER A 286 6.72 3.40 24.27
CA SER A 286 5.74 4.32 24.83
C SER A 286 5.45 5.50 23.88
N ASP A 287 6.46 6.24 23.49
CA ASP A 287 6.36 7.42 22.62
C ASP A 287 7.49 7.46 21.59
N PRO A 288 7.32 6.82 20.43
CA PRO A 288 8.35 6.83 19.39
C PRO A 288 8.61 8.22 18.80
N THR A 289 7.70 9.21 18.99
CA THR A 289 7.88 10.56 18.44
C THR A 289 9.03 11.34 19.10
N GLN A 290 9.56 10.83 20.22
CA GLN A 290 10.77 11.34 20.87
C GLN A 290 12.05 10.74 20.29
N PHE A 291 11.98 9.99 19.21
CA PHE A 291 13.13 9.31 18.61
C PHE A 291 13.14 9.51 17.10
N TYR A 292 14.34 9.45 16.52
CA TYR A 292 14.53 9.52 15.08
C TYR A 292 15.62 8.57 14.61
N ILE A 293 15.50 8.11 13.37
CA ILE A 293 16.56 7.41 12.67
C ILE A 293 17.43 8.42 11.91
N ASN A 294 18.75 8.22 11.91
CA ASN A 294 19.71 9.13 11.30
C ASN A 294 20.80 8.34 10.60
N MET A 295 21.10 8.70 9.36
CA MET A 295 22.20 8.15 8.56
C MET A 295 23.31 9.18 8.43
N GLN A 296 24.57 8.73 8.53
CA GLN A 296 25.75 9.55 8.50
C GLN A 296 26.66 9.17 7.34
N THR A 297 27.40 10.13 6.82
CA THR A 297 28.42 9.90 5.78
C THR A 297 29.73 10.56 6.18
N THR A 298 30.79 10.25 5.42
CA THR A 298 32.11 10.90 5.62
C THR A 298 32.05 12.43 5.50
N VAL A 299 31.18 12.96 4.63
CA VAL A 299 30.99 14.40 4.42
C VAL A 299 30.06 15.01 5.47
N ASN A 300 29.05 14.27 5.90
CA ASN A 300 28.05 14.70 6.89
C ASN A 300 28.08 13.78 8.12
N PRO A 301 29.10 13.90 8.99
CA PRO A 301 29.25 13.01 10.15
C PRO A 301 28.21 13.26 11.24
N GLY A 302 27.52 14.40 11.23
CA GLY A 302 26.36 14.68 12.11
C GLY A 302 25.06 14.05 11.66
N GLY A 303 24.93 13.78 10.35
CA GLY A 303 23.78 13.23 9.69
C GLY A 303 23.61 13.77 8.29
N VAL A 304 23.18 12.97 7.35
CA VAL A 304 22.89 13.33 5.97
C VAL A 304 21.42 13.22 5.62
N ILE A 305 20.73 12.21 6.18
CA ILE A 305 19.27 12.04 6.11
C ILE A 305 18.72 11.58 7.46
N ARG A 306 17.60 12.14 7.85
CA ARG A 306 16.92 11.88 9.12
C ARG A 306 15.44 11.65 8.92
N GLY A 307 14.83 10.74 9.72
CA GLY A 307 13.39 10.49 9.78
C GLY A 307 12.91 10.39 11.22
N GLN A 308 11.95 11.24 11.64
CA GLN A 308 11.31 11.13 12.95
C GLN A 308 10.43 9.88 12.97
N LEU A 309 10.46 9.15 14.08
CA LEU A 309 9.65 7.95 14.24
C LEU A 309 8.19 8.32 14.57
N SER A 310 7.23 7.66 13.95
CA SER A 310 5.80 7.84 14.24
C SER A 310 5.02 6.59 13.86
N LYS A 311 3.92 6.33 14.58
CA LYS A 311 2.96 5.26 14.27
C LYS A 311 1.97 5.67 13.15
N ASN A 312 1.89 6.94 12.80
CA ASN A 312 0.89 7.49 11.89
C ASN A 312 1.56 8.11 10.67
N VAL A 313 1.71 7.32 9.61
CA VAL A 313 2.23 7.76 8.31
C VAL A 313 1.19 7.44 7.23
N PHE A 314 0.91 8.42 6.36
CA PHE A 314 0.01 8.31 5.21
C PHE A 314 0.77 8.62 3.95
N VAL A 315 0.37 8.00 2.85
CA VAL A 315 1.01 8.20 1.54
C VAL A 315 -0.04 8.56 0.50
N PHE A 316 0.23 9.61 -0.27
CA PHE A 316 -0.56 9.99 -1.44
C PHE A 316 0.27 9.82 -2.71
N PHE A 317 -0.32 9.15 -3.68
CA PHE A 317 0.24 9.00 -5.02
C PHE A 317 -0.51 9.89 -5.98
N ASN A 318 0.21 10.77 -6.69
CA ASN A 318 -0.41 11.72 -7.61
C ASN A 318 0.30 11.72 -8.95
N LEU A 319 -0.48 11.63 -10.02
CA LEU A 319 -0.03 11.93 -11.36
C LEU A 319 -0.38 13.40 -11.64
N MET A 320 0.65 14.25 -11.74
CA MET A 320 0.50 15.69 -11.92
C MET A 320 0.54 16.02 -13.41
N THR A 321 -0.47 16.72 -13.88
CA THR A 321 -0.61 17.07 -15.31
C THR A 321 -0.83 18.57 -15.49
N GLN A 322 -0.45 19.05 -16.65
CA GLN A 322 -0.68 20.44 -17.05
C GLN A 322 -2.17 20.76 -17.23
N ALA A 323 -3.00 19.75 -17.50
CA ALA A 323 -4.45 19.93 -17.70
C ALA A 323 -5.21 20.20 -16.40
N GLU A 324 -4.67 19.80 -15.25
CA GLU A 324 -5.24 20.14 -13.95
C GLU A 324 -4.93 21.58 -13.51
N GLU A 325 -3.99 22.28 -14.18
CA GLU A 325 -3.73 23.71 -13.93
C GLU A 325 -4.94 24.60 -14.27
N VAL A 326 -5.01 25.73 -13.63
CA VAL A 326 -6.13 26.68 -13.83
C VAL A 326 -5.59 28.10 -14.13
N PRO A 327 -5.62 28.54 -15.37
CA PRO A 327 -5.94 27.78 -16.58
C PRO A 327 -4.87 26.71 -16.89
N PRO A 328 -5.18 25.69 -17.72
CA PRO A 328 -4.18 24.71 -18.16
C PRO A 328 -2.93 25.35 -18.75
N SER A 329 -1.74 24.87 -18.40
CA SER A 329 -0.48 25.48 -18.79
C SER A 329 -0.13 25.28 -20.28
N GLY A 330 -0.75 24.28 -20.94
CA GLY A 330 -0.57 24.01 -22.36
C GLY A 330 0.81 23.42 -22.73
N THR A 331 1.55 22.89 -21.75
CA THR A 331 2.88 22.31 -21.96
C THR A 331 2.83 20.79 -22.08
N VAL A 332 3.98 20.16 -22.33
CA VAL A 332 4.13 18.71 -22.35
C VAL A 332 4.70 18.14 -21.02
N GLY A 333 4.89 19.01 -20.01
CA GLY A 333 5.42 18.59 -18.72
C GLY A 333 4.45 17.69 -17.95
N THR A 334 4.99 16.67 -17.29
CA THR A 334 4.24 15.78 -16.38
C THR A 334 5.09 15.46 -15.16
N ALA A 335 4.46 15.11 -14.03
CA ALA A 335 5.17 14.61 -12.86
C ALA A 335 4.40 13.52 -12.15
N ASN A 336 5.13 12.64 -11.45
CA ASN A 336 4.58 11.75 -10.45
C ASN A 336 5.01 12.23 -9.07
N SER A 337 4.13 12.20 -8.09
CA SER A 337 4.52 12.49 -6.73
C SER A 337 4.10 11.39 -5.76
N MET A 338 4.99 11.08 -4.84
CA MET A 338 4.68 10.43 -3.58
C MET A 338 4.79 11.47 -2.46
N THR A 339 3.70 11.72 -1.78
CA THR A 339 3.65 12.67 -0.67
C THR A 339 3.39 11.89 0.60
N TYR A 340 4.40 11.82 1.48
CA TYR A 340 4.31 11.16 2.77
C TYR A 340 3.89 12.18 3.82
N VAL A 341 2.91 11.84 4.61
CA VAL A 341 2.38 12.66 5.70
C VAL A 341 2.56 11.92 7.01
N ARG A 342 3.44 12.42 7.88
CA ARG A 342 3.57 11.95 9.27
C ARG A 342 2.66 12.78 10.16
N LEU A 343 1.91 12.13 11.04
CA LEU A 343 1.14 12.77 12.10
C LEU A 343 1.69 12.35 13.45
N ASP A 344 1.96 13.33 14.31
CA ASP A 344 2.30 13.11 15.70
C ASP A 344 1.10 13.50 16.56
N ARG A 345 0.65 12.57 17.40
CA ARG A 345 -0.55 12.73 18.22
C ARG A 345 -0.19 12.76 19.71
N ASP A 346 -0.93 13.55 20.47
CA ASP A 346 -0.85 13.53 21.92
C ASP A 346 -1.56 12.29 22.52
N SER A 347 -1.51 12.14 23.83
CA SER A 347 -2.12 11.04 24.56
C SER A 347 -3.66 10.99 24.45
N THR A 348 -4.28 12.07 24.01
CA THR A 348 -5.73 12.16 23.76
C THR A 348 -6.10 11.88 22.30
N GLY A 349 -5.09 11.68 21.43
CA GLY A 349 -5.26 11.38 20.02
C GLY A 349 -5.32 12.61 19.10
N ASN A 350 -5.16 13.82 19.64
CA ASN A 350 -5.12 15.04 18.84
C ASN A 350 -3.80 15.14 18.06
N VAL A 351 -3.85 15.60 16.83
CA VAL A 351 -2.64 15.91 16.05
C VAL A 351 -2.01 17.18 16.62
N VAL A 352 -0.75 17.09 17.07
CA VAL A 352 0.02 18.18 17.69
C VAL A 352 1.20 18.65 16.83
N SER A 353 1.69 17.80 15.94
CA SER A 353 2.72 18.10 14.95
C SER A 353 2.71 17.07 13.85
N GLY A 354 3.60 17.20 12.89
CA GLY A 354 3.79 16.24 11.84
C GLY A 354 4.82 16.71 10.82
N ALA A 355 4.91 15.99 9.71
CA ALA A 355 5.78 16.38 8.60
C ALA A 355 5.19 15.95 7.27
N ILE A 356 5.58 16.66 6.22
CA ILE A 356 5.33 16.21 4.85
C ILE A 356 6.68 16.03 4.14
N SER A 357 6.86 14.87 3.51
CA SER A 357 7.94 14.63 2.57
C SER A 357 7.38 14.53 1.16
N PHE A 358 7.95 15.33 0.26
CA PHE A 358 7.63 15.37 -1.15
C PHE A 358 8.69 14.59 -1.92
N ASN A 359 8.28 13.60 -2.68
CA ASN A 359 9.13 12.91 -3.66
C ASN A 359 8.44 13.04 -5.02
N VAL A 360 9.00 13.90 -5.86
CA VAL A 360 8.40 14.26 -7.15
C VAL A 360 9.39 13.96 -8.29
N ASN A 361 8.99 13.10 -9.22
CA ASN A 361 9.70 12.89 -10.47
C ASN A 361 9.05 13.77 -11.53
N TYR A 362 9.73 14.83 -11.90
CA TYR A 362 9.27 15.79 -12.91
C TYR A 362 9.96 15.52 -14.25
N ASN A 363 9.17 15.36 -15.30
CA ASN A 363 9.62 15.25 -16.68
C ASN A 363 9.40 16.61 -17.38
N SER A 364 10.48 17.31 -17.70
CA SER A 364 10.46 18.60 -18.40
C SER A 364 10.38 18.48 -19.92
N GLY A 365 10.27 17.25 -20.47
CA GLY A 365 10.36 17.00 -21.90
C GLY A 365 11.77 17.28 -22.42
N THR A 366 11.87 17.93 -23.58
CA THR A 366 13.16 18.23 -24.23
C THR A 366 13.80 19.55 -23.79
N THR A 367 13.15 20.31 -22.91
CA THR A 367 13.56 21.66 -22.52
C THR A 367 14.03 21.69 -21.08
N ALA A 368 15.22 22.26 -20.85
CA ALA A 368 15.69 22.55 -19.51
C ALA A 368 14.86 23.71 -18.92
N THR A 369 14.59 23.66 -17.61
CA THR A 369 13.81 24.68 -16.91
C THR A 369 14.36 24.90 -15.49
N THR A 370 13.86 25.89 -14.77
CA THR A 370 14.12 26.08 -13.35
C THR A 370 12.83 25.97 -12.57
N VAL A 371 12.77 24.99 -11.67
CA VAL A 371 11.65 24.85 -10.72
C VAL A 371 11.77 25.92 -9.64
N THR A 372 10.72 26.72 -9.48
CA THR A 372 10.66 27.86 -8.55
C THR A 372 9.76 27.62 -7.35
N GLY A 373 8.98 26.54 -7.35
CA GLY A 373 8.12 26.18 -6.22
C GLY A 373 7.56 24.78 -6.34
N LEU A 374 7.33 24.17 -5.19
CA LEU A 374 6.58 22.92 -5.01
C LEU A 374 5.73 23.12 -3.75
N HIS A 375 4.42 23.11 -3.91
CA HIS A 375 3.48 23.55 -2.87
C HIS A 375 2.31 22.59 -2.73
N ILE A 376 1.68 22.62 -1.53
CA ILE A 376 0.31 22.17 -1.35
C ILE A 376 -0.57 23.40 -1.17
N HIS A 377 -1.70 23.41 -1.86
CA HIS A 377 -2.71 24.45 -1.83
C HIS A 377 -4.02 23.91 -1.26
N ASN A 378 -4.81 24.76 -0.58
CA ASN A 378 -6.14 24.42 -0.09
C ASN A 378 -7.20 24.89 -1.10
N GLY A 379 -7.48 24.05 -2.08
CA GLY A 379 -8.45 24.33 -3.14
C GLY A 379 -9.03 23.06 -3.74
N LYS A 380 -10.30 23.13 -4.07
CA LYS A 380 -10.99 22.09 -4.84
C LYS A 380 -10.47 22.05 -6.27
N PHE A 381 -10.82 20.99 -6.97
CA PHE A 381 -10.61 20.87 -8.39
C PHE A 381 -11.11 22.14 -9.14
N ALA A 382 -10.37 22.52 -10.20
CA ALA A 382 -10.63 23.70 -11.06
C ALA A 382 -10.66 25.07 -10.34
N THR A 383 -10.12 25.17 -9.09
CA THR A 383 -9.97 26.44 -8.40
C THR A 383 -8.52 26.72 -8.05
N ASN A 384 -8.08 27.98 -8.24
CA ASN A 384 -6.80 28.43 -7.68
C ASN A 384 -7.01 28.86 -6.22
N ALA A 385 -6.09 28.48 -5.38
CA ALA A 385 -6.17 28.74 -3.94
C ALA A 385 -4.81 29.11 -3.34
N ALA A 386 -4.84 29.57 -2.10
CA ALA A 386 -3.63 29.94 -1.38
C ALA A 386 -2.74 28.73 -1.08
N VAL A 387 -1.44 28.93 -1.05
CA VAL A 387 -0.45 27.95 -0.57
C VAL A 387 -0.68 27.73 0.93
N VAL A 388 -0.84 26.49 1.35
CA VAL A 388 -0.93 26.07 2.75
C VAL A 388 0.34 25.39 3.23
N LEU A 389 1.14 24.86 2.30
CA LEU A 389 2.46 24.32 2.59
C LEU A 389 3.44 24.61 1.45
N ASN A 390 4.55 25.23 1.79
CA ASN A 390 5.68 25.46 0.88
C ASN A 390 6.79 24.46 1.20
N SER A 391 7.27 23.73 0.19
CA SER A 391 8.37 22.77 0.32
C SER A 391 9.75 23.40 0.50
N GLY A 392 9.86 24.74 0.33
CA GLY A 392 11.12 25.45 0.36
C GLY A 392 11.92 25.43 -0.94
N VAL A 393 11.38 24.85 -2.02
CA VAL A 393 11.99 24.98 -3.36
C VAL A 393 11.83 26.41 -3.83
N ALA A 394 12.96 27.09 -4.11
CA ALA A 394 12.97 28.47 -4.57
C ALA A 394 13.66 28.65 -5.94
N SER A 395 14.66 27.83 -6.25
CA SER A 395 15.36 27.84 -7.54
C SER A 395 16.14 26.54 -7.70
N LEU A 396 15.59 25.61 -8.48
CA LEU A 396 16.18 24.31 -8.74
C LEU A 396 16.30 24.12 -10.27
N PRO A 397 17.49 24.26 -10.87
CA PRO A 397 17.69 23.99 -12.28
C PRO A 397 17.45 22.52 -12.61
N ILE A 398 16.65 22.27 -13.63
CA ILE A 398 16.31 20.93 -14.14
C ILE A 398 16.75 20.84 -15.59
N GLY A 399 17.55 19.83 -15.92
CA GLY A 399 17.96 19.54 -17.28
C GLY A 399 16.82 19.03 -18.16
N ALA A 400 17.05 18.95 -19.46
CA ALA A 400 16.16 18.26 -20.37
C ALA A 400 15.98 16.78 -19.94
N GLY A 401 14.77 16.26 -20.05
CA GLY A 401 14.40 14.92 -19.55
C GLY A 401 13.89 14.90 -18.10
N GLY A 402 14.12 15.96 -17.34
CA GLY A 402 13.59 16.10 -15.99
C GLY A 402 14.55 15.69 -14.86
N ALA A 403 14.01 15.63 -13.63
CA ALA A 403 14.72 15.19 -12.42
C ALA A 403 13.77 14.76 -11.32
N SER A 404 14.32 14.06 -10.34
CA SER A 404 13.66 13.79 -9.06
C SER A 404 13.89 14.94 -8.09
N ILE A 405 12.86 15.34 -7.37
CA ILE A 405 12.85 16.42 -6.37
C ILE A 405 12.39 15.84 -5.05
N SER A 406 13.25 15.83 -4.04
CA SER A 406 12.90 15.42 -2.69
C SER A 406 12.97 16.60 -1.74
N ARG A 407 11.93 16.83 -0.96
CA ARG A 407 11.84 17.88 0.06
C ARG A 407 11.07 17.41 1.27
N GLY A 408 11.42 17.91 2.44
CA GLY A 408 10.75 17.62 3.69
C GLY A 408 10.42 18.90 4.46
N VAL A 409 9.25 18.95 5.06
CA VAL A 409 8.80 20.09 5.88
C VAL A 409 8.23 19.57 7.20
N GLU A 410 8.81 19.99 8.32
CA GLU A 410 8.24 19.78 9.66
C GLU A 410 7.11 20.80 9.90
N ILE A 411 6.04 20.35 10.52
CA ILE A 411 4.81 21.11 10.72
C ILE A 411 4.44 21.09 12.20
N SER A 412 4.26 22.30 12.76
CA SER A 412 3.88 22.48 14.17
C SER A 412 3.08 23.78 14.36
N GLY A 413 2.50 23.96 15.55
CA GLY A 413 1.75 25.17 15.89
C GLY A 413 0.46 25.32 15.08
N THR A 414 0.19 26.52 14.57
CA THR A 414 -1.09 26.87 13.91
C THR A 414 -1.29 26.20 12.55
N THR A 415 -0.24 25.59 11.95
CA THR A 415 -0.33 24.91 10.66
C THR A 415 -0.75 23.43 10.80
N VAL A 416 -0.91 22.92 12.01
CA VAL A 416 -1.29 21.52 12.27
C VAL A 416 -2.70 21.18 11.77
N ASP A 417 -3.62 22.14 11.80
CA ASP A 417 -5.00 21.91 11.34
C ASP A 417 -5.08 21.55 9.84
N PHE A 418 -4.14 22.05 9.05
CA PHE A 418 -4.00 21.65 7.64
C PHE A 418 -3.71 20.15 7.49
N LEU A 419 -2.83 19.56 8.31
CA LEU A 419 -2.53 18.12 8.27
C LEU A 419 -3.78 17.27 8.52
N ARG A 420 -4.59 17.67 9.50
CA ARG A 420 -5.86 17.00 9.78
C ARG A 420 -6.80 17.09 8.58
N GLY A 421 -6.98 18.30 8.05
CA GLY A 421 -7.80 18.52 6.85
C GLY A 421 -7.34 17.71 5.64
N LEU A 422 -6.01 17.65 5.41
CA LEU A 422 -5.43 16.87 4.31
C LEU A 422 -5.72 15.37 4.44
N ILE A 423 -5.70 14.84 5.68
CA ILE A 423 -6.01 13.42 5.91
C ILE A 423 -7.52 13.16 5.86
N GLU A 424 -8.34 14.06 6.36
CA GLU A 424 -9.79 13.85 6.40
C GLU A 424 -10.45 14.09 5.03
N ASN A 425 -10.02 15.11 4.31
CA ASN A 425 -10.62 15.55 3.05
C ASN A 425 -9.56 15.92 2.01
N PRO A 426 -8.75 14.96 1.52
CA PRO A 426 -7.65 15.24 0.61
C PRO A 426 -8.09 15.91 -0.70
N GLU A 427 -9.33 15.68 -1.13
CA GLU A 427 -9.92 16.29 -2.33
C GLU A 427 -10.10 17.82 -2.22
N LEU A 428 -9.91 18.41 -1.05
CA LEU A 428 -9.86 19.86 -0.86
C LEU A 428 -8.45 20.45 -1.06
N TYR A 429 -7.46 19.61 -1.38
CA TYR A 429 -6.06 20.02 -1.52
C TYR A 429 -5.48 19.56 -2.84
N TYR A 430 -4.52 20.31 -3.36
CA TYR A 430 -3.76 19.91 -4.53
C TYR A 430 -2.27 20.20 -4.37
N ILE A 431 -1.44 19.34 -4.97
CA ILE A 431 -0.01 19.55 -5.12
C ILE A 431 0.27 20.24 -6.44
N ASN A 432 1.19 21.22 -6.45
CA ASN A 432 1.50 22.05 -7.61
C ASN A 432 3.01 22.28 -7.71
N LEU A 433 3.56 22.18 -8.93
CA LEU A 433 4.94 22.50 -9.28
C LEU A 433 4.96 23.76 -10.14
N HIS A 434 5.87 24.67 -9.82
CA HIS A 434 6.05 25.95 -10.52
C HIS A 434 7.43 26.04 -11.17
N THR A 435 7.51 26.73 -12.29
CA THR A 435 8.78 27.01 -12.98
C THR A 435 8.91 28.49 -13.32
N THR A 436 10.09 28.90 -13.78
CA THR A 436 10.33 30.27 -14.25
C THR A 436 9.38 30.66 -15.39
N GLU A 437 9.08 29.71 -16.28
CA GLU A 437 8.20 29.93 -17.43
C GLU A 437 6.71 29.91 -17.04
N PHE A 438 6.38 29.19 -15.97
CA PHE A 438 5.02 29.01 -15.45
C PHE A 438 4.98 29.29 -13.94
N PRO A 439 5.05 30.57 -13.55
CA PRO A 439 5.03 30.93 -12.13
C PRO A 439 3.66 30.71 -11.44
N GLY A 440 2.59 30.54 -12.21
CA GLY A 440 1.26 30.13 -11.71
C GLY A 440 1.10 28.63 -11.47
N GLY A 441 2.00 27.82 -12.04
CA GLY A 441 2.01 26.36 -11.99
C GLY A 441 2.23 25.76 -13.38
N ILE A 442 3.04 24.71 -13.46
CA ILE A 442 3.29 23.99 -14.72
C ILE A 442 2.53 22.67 -14.74
N VAL A 443 2.51 21.95 -13.63
CA VAL A 443 1.77 20.69 -13.44
C VAL A 443 1.15 20.63 -12.05
N ARG A 444 -0.06 20.16 -11.96
CA ARG A 444 -0.86 20.10 -10.75
C ARG A 444 -1.55 18.74 -10.63
N SER A 445 -1.84 18.33 -9.41
CA SER A 445 -2.68 17.17 -9.13
C SER A 445 -3.55 17.40 -7.91
N GLN A 446 -4.86 17.18 -8.05
CA GLN A 446 -5.74 17.09 -6.89
C GLN A 446 -5.33 15.90 -6.03
N MET A 447 -5.22 16.08 -4.72
CA MET A 447 -4.88 15.00 -3.81
C MET A 447 -6.05 14.01 -3.71
N ALA A 448 -5.77 12.72 -3.71
CA ALA A 448 -6.78 11.67 -3.56
C ALA A 448 -6.16 10.43 -2.94
N ARG A 449 -6.95 9.70 -2.15
CA ARG A 449 -6.53 8.42 -1.58
C ARG A 449 -6.69 7.26 -2.54
N GLU A 450 -7.64 7.37 -3.48
CA GLU A 450 -7.95 6.35 -4.47
C GLU A 450 -7.77 6.93 -5.87
N THR A 451 -6.89 6.31 -6.65
CA THR A 451 -6.65 6.68 -8.04
C THR A 451 -6.66 5.43 -8.90
N TYR A 452 -7.42 5.47 -9.98
CA TYR A 452 -7.54 4.39 -10.95
C TYR A 452 -7.08 4.88 -12.32
N HIS A 453 -6.32 4.03 -13.02
CA HIS A 453 -5.82 4.34 -14.35
C HIS A 453 -6.33 3.31 -15.34
N PHE A 454 -6.76 3.80 -16.50
CA PHE A 454 -7.28 2.98 -17.59
C PHE A 454 -6.57 3.35 -18.87
N LYS A 455 -6.26 2.37 -19.70
CA LYS A 455 -5.76 2.57 -21.05
C LYS A 455 -6.86 2.31 -22.06
N ALA A 456 -6.89 3.12 -23.10
CA ALA A 456 -7.78 2.99 -24.23
C ALA A 456 -6.99 3.09 -25.53
N ASN A 457 -6.94 1.99 -26.28
CA ASN A 457 -6.39 1.98 -27.64
C ASN A 457 -7.54 2.26 -28.62
N MET A 458 -7.76 3.54 -28.88
CA MET A 458 -8.90 4.00 -29.69
C MET A 458 -8.59 3.81 -31.18
N SER A 459 -9.50 3.14 -31.89
CA SER A 459 -9.40 2.93 -33.32
C SER A 459 -10.74 3.13 -34.01
N THR A 460 -10.68 3.43 -35.31
CA THR A 460 -11.86 3.55 -36.20
C THR A 460 -12.62 2.24 -36.33
N ALA A 461 -11.92 1.10 -36.25
CA ALA A 461 -12.52 -0.22 -36.32
C ALA A 461 -13.39 -0.57 -35.09
N ASN A 462 -13.15 0.08 -33.96
CA ASN A 462 -13.92 -0.11 -32.74
C ASN A 462 -15.22 0.74 -32.72
N GLU A 463 -15.42 1.66 -33.67
CA GLU A 463 -16.65 2.44 -33.77
C GLU A 463 -17.85 1.55 -34.12
N VAL A 464 -19.03 2.04 -33.83
CA VAL A 464 -20.28 1.30 -34.10
C VAL A 464 -21.26 2.21 -34.87
N PRO A 465 -21.41 1.97 -36.19
CA PRO A 465 -20.67 1.00 -37.01
C PRO A 465 -19.19 1.39 -37.23
N PRO A 466 -18.31 0.40 -37.57
CA PRO A 466 -16.90 0.69 -37.85
C PRO A 466 -16.71 1.72 -38.98
N ILE A 467 -15.70 2.59 -38.81
CA ILE A 467 -15.39 3.63 -39.80
C ILE A 467 -14.23 3.13 -40.68
N THR A 468 -14.33 3.30 -41.97
CA THR A 468 -13.34 2.94 -43.00
C THR A 468 -12.88 4.16 -43.76
N GLY A 469 -11.67 4.09 -44.30
CA GLY A 469 -11.10 5.18 -45.16
C GLY A 469 -10.55 6.35 -44.35
N VAL A 470 -10.38 6.21 -43.06
CA VAL A 470 -9.79 7.18 -42.13
C VAL A 470 -8.68 6.52 -41.34
N ASP A 471 -7.56 7.20 -41.21
CA ASP A 471 -6.34 6.72 -40.58
C ASP A 471 -6.15 7.26 -39.13
N THR A 472 -7.16 7.94 -38.58
CA THR A 472 -7.13 8.43 -37.21
C THR A 472 -7.02 7.28 -36.23
N ALA A 473 -6.06 7.38 -35.32
CA ALA A 473 -5.91 6.48 -34.20
C ALA A 473 -5.53 7.28 -32.95
N ALA A 474 -5.87 6.77 -31.76
CA ALA A 474 -5.43 7.41 -30.54
C ALA A 474 -5.18 6.38 -29.43
N THR A 475 -4.22 6.70 -28.57
CA THR A 475 -4.02 5.98 -27.30
C THR A 475 -4.34 6.91 -26.16
N GLY A 476 -5.37 6.57 -25.39
CA GLY A 476 -5.81 7.37 -24.24
C GLY A 476 -5.38 6.76 -22.91
N TRP A 477 -5.03 7.63 -21.99
CA TRP A 477 -4.92 7.33 -20.57
C TRP A 477 -6.05 8.10 -19.86
N ILE A 478 -6.85 7.35 -19.13
CA ILE A 478 -7.94 7.90 -18.34
C ILE A 478 -7.60 7.67 -16.87
N THR A 479 -7.50 8.73 -16.10
CA THR A 479 -7.20 8.66 -14.66
C THR A 479 -8.42 9.12 -13.88
N ALA A 480 -9.02 8.24 -13.09
CA ALA A 480 -10.11 8.57 -12.18
C ALA A 480 -9.59 8.67 -10.74
N LYS A 481 -9.73 9.85 -10.14
CA LYS A 481 -9.47 10.08 -8.72
C LYS A 481 -10.80 10.10 -8.00
N ILE A 482 -10.92 9.32 -6.94
CA ILE A 482 -12.19 9.03 -6.28
C ILE A 482 -12.27 9.74 -4.94
N SER A 483 -13.41 10.36 -4.68
CA SER A 483 -13.78 10.90 -3.37
C SER A 483 -14.86 10.05 -2.73
N ARG A 484 -14.73 9.82 -1.41
CA ARG A 484 -15.75 9.12 -0.61
C ARG A 484 -16.15 9.97 0.59
N ASP A 485 -17.39 9.84 1.00
CA ASP A 485 -17.86 10.45 2.24
C ASP A 485 -17.32 9.75 3.50
N ALA A 486 -17.72 10.23 4.67
CA ALA A 486 -17.28 9.68 5.97
C ALA A 486 -17.68 8.21 6.17
N ASN A 487 -18.68 7.72 5.43
CA ASN A 487 -19.16 6.33 5.48
C ASN A 487 -18.50 5.43 4.42
N GLY A 488 -17.54 5.97 3.65
CA GLY A 488 -16.88 5.26 2.57
C GLY A 488 -17.71 5.19 1.27
N VAL A 489 -18.86 5.88 1.20
CA VAL A 489 -19.71 5.89 0.01
C VAL A 489 -19.12 6.85 -1.03
N LEU A 490 -19.02 6.39 -2.28
CA LEU A 490 -18.57 7.21 -3.40
C LEU A 490 -19.45 8.46 -3.52
N ASN A 491 -18.84 9.64 -3.39
CA ASN A 491 -19.53 10.91 -3.39
C ASN A 491 -18.98 11.93 -4.40
N GLY A 492 -18.03 11.54 -5.25
CA GLY A 492 -17.48 12.40 -6.28
C GLY A 492 -16.17 11.87 -6.83
N GLY A 493 -15.53 12.65 -7.68
CA GLY A 493 -14.20 12.38 -8.20
C GLY A 493 -13.82 13.29 -9.34
N THR A 494 -12.59 13.15 -9.82
CA THR A 494 -12.14 13.82 -11.05
C THR A 494 -11.68 12.79 -12.06
N VAL A 495 -11.93 13.04 -13.34
CA VAL A 495 -11.47 12.19 -14.43
C VAL A 495 -10.58 13.00 -15.36
N THR A 496 -9.32 12.60 -15.43
CA THR A 496 -8.34 13.15 -16.37
C THR A 496 -8.35 12.30 -17.63
N PHE A 497 -8.52 12.95 -18.76
CA PHE A 497 -8.42 12.40 -20.10
C PHE A 497 -7.12 12.85 -20.72
N ASP A 498 -6.29 11.94 -21.18
CA ASP A 498 -5.02 12.21 -21.85
C ASP A 498 -4.91 11.29 -23.08
N ALA A 499 -5.03 11.85 -24.28
CA ALA A 499 -5.02 11.09 -25.52
C ALA A 499 -3.94 11.59 -26.48
N ASN A 500 -3.02 10.70 -26.85
CA ASN A 500 -2.11 10.90 -27.97
C ASN A 500 -2.77 10.38 -29.23
N PHE A 501 -2.96 11.22 -30.22
CA PHE A 501 -3.57 10.87 -31.50
C PHE A 501 -2.60 10.98 -32.67
N THR A 502 -2.92 10.27 -33.76
CA THR A 502 -2.28 10.39 -35.08
C THR A 502 -3.35 10.55 -36.15
N ASN A 503 -3.08 11.36 -37.16
CA ASN A 503 -3.92 11.59 -38.32
C ASN A 503 -3.11 12.20 -39.47
N THR A 504 -3.25 11.74 -40.71
CA THR A 504 -2.43 12.23 -41.84
C THR A 504 -2.79 13.62 -42.30
N GLY A 505 -4.05 14.04 -42.20
CA GLY A 505 -4.54 15.36 -42.64
C GLY A 505 -4.97 16.25 -41.47
N PRO A 506 -5.36 17.52 -41.77
CA PRO A 506 -6.00 18.38 -40.78
C PRO A 506 -7.25 17.73 -40.21
N ILE A 507 -7.43 17.86 -38.88
CA ILE A 507 -8.59 17.31 -38.16
C ILE A 507 -9.05 18.27 -37.07
N THR A 508 -10.36 18.42 -36.94
CA THR A 508 -11.01 19.23 -35.90
C THR A 508 -11.77 18.28 -34.94
N PHE A 509 -11.28 18.12 -33.75
CA PHE A 509 -11.94 17.33 -32.70
C PHE A 509 -13.01 18.17 -32.01
N THR A 510 -14.22 17.62 -31.93
CA THR A 510 -15.40 18.27 -31.37
C THR A 510 -16.04 17.54 -30.20
N GLY A 511 -15.40 16.47 -29.72
CA GLY A 511 -15.81 15.74 -28.54
C GLY A 511 -14.76 14.78 -28.03
N PHE A 512 -14.67 14.64 -26.71
CA PHE A 512 -13.88 13.65 -26.02
C PHE A 512 -14.66 13.26 -24.76
N HIS A 513 -15.20 12.05 -24.72
CA HIS A 513 -16.22 11.65 -23.75
C HIS A 513 -16.00 10.26 -23.22
N ILE A 514 -16.54 9.98 -22.01
CA ILE A 514 -16.84 8.62 -21.57
C ILE A 514 -18.33 8.36 -21.74
N HIS A 515 -18.63 7.24 -22.35
CA HIS A 515 -19.98 6.72 -22.56
C HIS A 515 -20.23 5.51 -21.66
N TYR A 516 -21.43 5.44 -21.05
CA TYR A 516 -21.80 4.36 -20.13
C TYR A 516 -23.34 4.25 -20.06
N PRO A 517 -23.94 3.06 -19.85
CA PRO A 517 -23.32 1.74 -19.87
C PRO A 517 -23.27 1.15 -21.29
N ALA A 518 -22.15 0.61 -21.70
CA ALA A 518 -22.02 -0.15 -22.96
C ALA A 518 -20.81 -1.09 -22.98
N ILE A 519 -21.05 -2.34 -23.33
CA ILE A 519 -20.02 -3.29 -23.71
C ILE A 519 -19.54 -3.03 -25.14
N ALA A 520 -18.48 -3.72 -25.56
CA ALA A 520 -17.96 -3.64 -26.94
C ALA A 520 -19.06 -3.94 -27.97
N GLY A 521 -19.11 -3.14 -29.05
CA GLY A 521 -20.13 -3.27 -30.10
C GLY A 521 -21.49 -2.60 -29.80
N VAL A 522 -21.65 -1.92 -28.65
CA VAL A 522 -22.89 -1.24 -28.27
C VAL A 522 -22.63 0.26 -28.06
N ASN A 523 -23.52 1.12 -28.56
CA ASN A 523 -23.48 2.57 -28.33
C ASN A 523 -24.23 2.93 -27.03
N ALA A 524 -23.74 3.93 -26.31
CA ALA A 524 -24.37 4.49 -25.12
C ALA A 524 -24.34 6.01 -25.10
N SER A 525 -25.04 6.58 -24.11
CA SER A 525 -25.07 8.04 -23.90
C SER A 525 -23.73 8.56 -23.35
N VAL A 526 -23.40 9.80 -23.67
CA VAL A 526 -22.31 10.55 -23.04
C VAL A 526 -22.63 10.77 -21.56
N ILE A 527 -21.76 10.38 -20.67
CA ILE A 527 -21.94 10.61 -19.22
C ILE A 527 -20.89 11.57 -18.68
N ILE A 528 -19.58 11.35 -19.00
CA ILE A 528 -18.52 12.24 -18.55
C ILE A 528 -17.99 12.99 -19.78
N ASN A 529 -18.27 14.29 -19.84
CA ASN A 529 -18.02 15.15 -20.97
C ASN A 529 -16.91 16.15 -20.66
N THR A 530 -15.86 16.17 -21.48
CA THR A 530 -14.71 17.08 -21.32
C THR A 530 -15.01 18.54 -21.68
N GLY A 531 -16.19 18.84 -22.23
CA GLY A 531 -16.54 20.16 -22.75
C GLY A 531 -15.97 20.46 -24.14
N LEU A 532 -15.18 19.55 -24.72
CA LEU A 532 -14.77 19.67 -26.12
C LEU A 532 -16.01 19.57 -27.00
N SER A 533 -16.21 20.55 -27.87
CA SER A 533 -17.46 20.68 -28.66
C SER A 533 -17.19 21.44 -29.97
N ALA A 534 -18.18 21.47 -30.85
CA ALA A 534 -18.11 22.28 -32.07
C ALA A 534 -17.96 23.79 -31.80
N ALA A 535 -18.39 24.26 -30.61
CA ALA A 535 -18.23 25.66 -30.21
C ALA A 535 -16.87 25.93 -29.52
N ALA A 536 -16.20 24.86 -29.03
CA ALA A 536 -14.88 24.91 -28.40
C ALA A 536 -14.05 23.70 -28.90
N PRO A 537 -13.66 23.67 -30.18
CA PRO A 537 -13.00 22.55 -30.78
C PRO A 537 -11.49 22.50 -30.42
N PHE A 538 -10.88 21.38 -30.76
CA PHE A 538 -9.42 21.26 -30.82
C PHE A 538 -8.99 20.99 -32.26
N ASP A 539 -8.30 21.97 -32.85
CA ASP A 539 -7.84 21.88 -34.20
C ASP A 539 -6.41 21.34 -34.27
N SER A 540 -6.16 20.39 -35.17
CA SER A 540 -4.85 19.88 -35.48
C SER A 540 -4.55 20.00 -36.96
N PRO A 541 -3.37 20.50 -37.36
CA PRO A 541 -2.95 20.60 -38.77
C PRO A 541 -2.67 19.23 -39.41
N GLY A 542 -2.71 18.15 -38.64
CA GLY A 542 -2.34 16.79 -39.03
C GLY A 542 -1.06 16.32 -38.36
N GLY A 543 -0.72 15.05 -38.52
CA GLY A 543 0.42 14.40 -37.90
C GLY A 543 0.02 13.74 -36.55
N SER A 544 0.79 14.00 -35.52
CA SER A 544 0.52 13.53 -34.16
C SER A 544 0.28 14.70 -33.21
N GLY A 545 -0.52 14.47 -32.18
CA GLY A 545 -0.79 15.47 -31.17
C GLY A 545 -1.32 14.84 -29.88
N ASN A 546 -1.56 15.70 -28.89
CA ASN A 546 -2.11 15.30 -27.58
C ASN A 546 -3.31 16.18 -27.22
N ILE A 547 -4.35 15.55 -26.66
CA ILE A 547 -5.51 16.23 -26.08
C ILE A 547 -5.61 15.80 -24.64
N THR A 548 -5.42 16.74 -23.71
CA THR A 548 -5.60 16.50 -22.29
C THR A 548 -6.73 17.37 -21.73
N ARG A 549 -7.65 16.75 -20.98
CA ARG A 549 -8.80 17.42 -20.34
C ARG A 549 -9.04 16.79 -18.97
N VAL A 550 -9.62 17.58 -18.06
CA VAL A 550 -10.03 17.08 -16.74
C VAL A 550 -11.49 17.47 -16.48
N VAL A 551 -12.25 16.55 -15.91
CA VAL A 551 -13.67 16.72 -15.62
C VAL A 551 -13.91 16.42 -14.14
N ASP A 552 -14.59 17.33 -13.46
CA ASP A 552 -15.13 17.10 -12.13
C ASP A 552 -16.45 16.31 -12.21
N VAL A 553 -16.58 15.30 -11.37
CA VAL A 553 -17.79 14.50 -11.20
C VAL A 553 -18.33 14.78 -9.80
N PRO A 554 -19.25 15.74 -9.64
CA PRO A 554 -19.73 16.15 -8.34
C PRO A 554 -20.70 15.13 -7.73
N SER A 555 -20.89 15.20 -6.42
CA SER A 555 -21.82 14.34 -5.66
C SER A 555 -23.28 14.40 -6.16
N THR A 556 -23.65 15.47 -6.85
CA THR A 556 -24.99 15.65 -7.44
C THR A 556 -25.17 14.93 -8.78
N SER A 557 -24.10 14.44 -9.40
CA SER A 557 -24.13 13.75 -10.68
C SER A 557 -24.36 12.25 -10.50
N THR A 558 -25.61 11.82 -10.36
CA THR A 558 -25.96 10.39 -10.17
C THR A 558 -25.39 9.50 -11.29
N ALA A 559 -25.51 9.91 -12.55
CA ALA A 559 -24.98 9.16 -13.70
C ALA A 559 -23.43 9.15 -13.69
N GLY A 560 -22.80 10.27 -13.33
CA GLY A 560 -21.35 10.37 -13.17
C GLY A 560 -20.83 9.44 -12.07
N LEU A 561 -21.48 9.43 -10.89
CA LEU A 561 -21.12 8.52 -9.78
C LEU A 561 -21.30 7.05 -10.18
N ALA A 562 -22.39 6.71 -10.90
CA ALA A 562 -22.58 5.36 -11.41
C ALA A 562 -21.46 4.96 -12.39
N THR A 563 -21.03 5.90 -13.25
CA THR A 563 -19.91 5.68 -14.17
C THR A 563 -18.58 5.49 -13.40
N LEU A 564 -18.28 6.33 -12.41
CA LEU A 564 -17.08 6.14 -11.57
C LEU A 564 -17.11 4.80 -10.86
N SER A 565 -18.25 4.38 -10.32
CA SER A 565 -18.42 3.06 -9.70
C SER A 565 -18.19 1.93 -10.70
N ALA A 566 -18.69 2.06 -11.92
CA ALA A 566 -18.47 1.09 -12.99
C ALA A 566 -17.00 1.04 -13.41
N LEU A 567 -16.33 2.18 -13.53
CA LEU A 567 -14.88 2.22 -13.82
C LEU A 567 -14.05 1.45 -12.78
N ILE A 568 -14.46 1.46 -11.52
CA ILE A 568 -13.79 0.71 -10.45
C ILE A 568 -14.08 -0.80 -10.58
N SER A 569 -15.33 -1.19 -10.85
CA SER A 569 -15.78 -2.58 -10.73
C SER A 569 -15.84 -3.35 -12.06
N ALA A 570 -16.16 -2.68 -13.16
CA ALA A 570 -16.35 -3.26 -14.48
C ALA A 570 -16.04 -2.21 -15.59
N PRO A 571 -14.78 -1.74 -15.70
CA PRO A 571 -14.41 -0.64 -16.59
C PRO A 571 -14.67 -0.94 -18.06
N ASP A 572 -14.70 -2.20 -18.47
CA ASP A 572 -15.05 -2.64 -19.83
C ASP A 572 -16.53 -2.44 -20.19
N THR A 573 -17.37 -1.99 -19.25
CA THR A 573 -18.74 -1.53 -19.50
C THR A 573 -18.83 -0.03 -19.83
N ALA A 574 -17.69 0.65 -19.95
CA ALA A 574 -17.58 2.03 -20.37
C ALA A 574 -16.59 2.15 -21.54
N TYR A 575 -16.83 3.10 -22.43
CA TYR A 575 -15.87 3.38 -23.50
C TYR A 575 -15.56 4.87 -23.56
N VAL A 576 -14.37 5.17 -24.04
CA VAL A 576 -13.92 6.51 -24.37
C VAL A 576 -13.94 6.69 -25.89
N ASN A 577 -14.29 7.88 -26.34
CA ASN A 577 -14.52 8.18 -27.74
C ASN A 577 -14.08 9.62 -28.07
N LEU A 578 -13.41 9.80 -29.23
CA LEU A 578 -13.10 11.09 -29.84
C LEU A 578 -14.05 11.34 -31.01
N HIS A 579 -14.58 12.54 -31.10
CA HIS A 579 -15.48 12.99 -32.14
C HIS A 579 -14.83 14.09 -32.98
N THR A 580 -15.22 14.22 -34.22
CA THR A 580 -14.74 15.26 -35.12
C THR A 580 -15.91 15.96 -35.82
N THR A 581 -15.63 17.07 -36.51
CA THR A 581 -16.63 17.74 -37.37
C THR A 581 -17.19 16.82 -38.47
N GLN A 582 -16.38 15.88 -38.98
CA GLN A 582 -16.78 14.93 -40.02
C GLN A 582 -17.53 13.71 -39.41
N PHE A 583 -17.11 13.28 -38.23
CA PHE A 583 -17.66 12.11 -37.54
C PHE A 583 -18.23 12.52 -36.17
N GLY A 584 -19.42 13.17 -36.22
CA GLY A 584 -20.09 13.62 -35.00
C GLY A 584 -20.62 12.51 -34.08
N GLY A 585 -20.67 11.25 -34.57
CA GLY A 585 -20.97 10.06 -33.76
C GLY A 585 -19.72 9.44 -33.08
N GLY A 586 -18.53 9.88 -33.46
CA GLY A 586 -17.23 9.36 -33.01
C GLY A 586 -16.34 9.01 -34.20
N VAL A 587 -15.04 9.20 -34.09
CA VAL A 587 -14.06 8.82 -35.12
C VAL A 587 -13.20 7.66 -34.66
N VAL A 588 -12.83 7.62 -33.40
CA VAL A 588 -12.07 6.52 -32.77
C VAL A 588 -12.59 6.24 -31.38
N ARG A 589 -12.72 4.99 -31.03
CA ARG A 589 -13.30 4.51 -29.76
C ARG A 589 -12.50 3.36 -29.17
N SER A 590 -12.52 3.23 -27.85
CA SER A 590 -12.05 2.05 -27.13
C SER A 590 -12.84 1.80 -25.86
N GLN A 591 -13.12 0.55 -25.55
CA GLN A 591 -13.48 0.17 -24.18
C GLN A 591 -12.31 0.52 -23.26
N MET A 592 -12.63 0.75 -21.98
CA MET A 592 -11.63 1.07 -20.98
C MET A 592 -11.14 -0.22 -20.31
N PHE A 593 -9.83 -0.35 -20.19
CA PHE A 593 -9.21 -1.48 -19.52
C PHE A 593 -8.39 -0.97 -18.34
N PRO A 594 -8.50 -1.63 -17.17
CA PRO A 594 -7.66 -1.27 -16.03
C PRO A 594 -6.21 -1.52 -16.38
N VAL A 595 -5.34 -1.04 -15.52
CA VAL A 595 -3.89 -1.10 -15.63
C VAL A 595 -3.36 -2.30 -16.37
N LEU A 596 -2.43 -2.05 -17.28
CA LEU A 596 -1.93 -3.04 -18.22
C LEU A 596 -0.84 -3.92 -17.66
N ASN A 597 -0.12 -3.44 -16.65
CA ASN A 597 0.96 -4.18 -16.04
C ASN A 597 0.64 -4.43 -14.58
N ALA A 598 0.52 -5.71 -14.25
CA ALA A 598 0.34 -6.17 -12.89
C ALA A 598 1.31 -7.32 -12.63
N VAL A 599 1.89 -7.36 -11.44
CA VAL A 599 2.62 -8.52 -10.93
C VAL A 599 1.66 -9.25 -10.00
N PRO A 600 1.08 -10.39 -10.41
CA PRO A 600 0.06 -11.09 -9.63
C PRO A 600 0.55 -11.64 -8.30
N GLN A 601 1.85 -11.75 -8.10
CA GLN A 601 2.47 -12.18 -6.86
C GLN A 601 3.66 -11.31 -6.53
N VAL A 602 3.65 -10.78 -5.33
CA VAL A 602 4.78 -10.12 -4.67
C VAL A 602 4.91 -10.71 -3.29
N ALA A 603 6.14 -10.96 -2.86
CA ALA A 603 6.45 -11.49 -1.54
C ALA A 603 7.61 -10.68 -0.94
N GLY A 604 7.52 -10.39 0.34
CA GLY A 604 8.57 -9.72 1.10
C GLY A 604 8.55 -10.15 2.56
N GLY A 605 9.67 -10.03 3.27
CA GLY A 605 9.80 -10.52 4.64
C GLY A 605 10.05 -12.04 4.75
N ALA A 606 10.45 -12.50 5.92
CA ALA A 606 10.79 -13.90 6.19
C ALA A 606 11.77 -14.49 5.16
N ASP A 607 12.80 -13.71 4.81
CA ASP A 607 13.85 -14.01 3.82
C ASP A 607 13.43 -14.02 2.35
N TRP A 608 12.18 -13.67 2.03
CA TRP A 608 11.74 -13.52 0.66
C TRP A 608 12.00 -12.12 0.13
N ILE A 609 12.50 -12.05 -1.12
CA ILE A 609 12.61 -10.83 -1.90
C ILE A 609 11.93 -11.02 -3.25
N SER A 610 11.07 -10.08 -3.63
CA SER A 610 10.58 -9.93 -4.99
C SER A 610 11.29 -8.73 -5.63
N SER A 611 12.03 -8.96 -6.72
CA SER A 611 12.67 -7.92 -7.52
C SER A 611 11.81 -7.67 -8.76
N ILE A 612 11.12 -6.53 -8.81
CA ILE A 612 10.27 -6.12 -9.92
C ILE A 612 11.11 -5.26 -10.85
N THR A 613 11.43 -5.77 -12.02
CA THR A 613 12.17 -5.03 -13.04
C THR A 613 11.20 -4.50 -14.09
N ILE A 614 11.24 -3.19 -14.28
CA ILE A 614 10.45 -2.48 -15.28
C ILE A 614 11.42 -1.97 -16.35
N SER A 615 11.19 -2.29 -17.61
CA SER A 615 12.00 -1.84 -18.72
C SER A 615 11.18 -1.07 -19.75
N ASN A 616 11.76 -0.01 -20.27
CA ASN A 616 11.19 0.83 -21.30
C ASN A 616 11.58 0.27 -22.68
N PRO A 617 10.64 -0.30 -23.45
CA PRO A 617 10.93 -0.83 -24.80
C PRO A 617 11.07 0.27 -25.85
N SER A 618 10.69 1.50 -25.55
CA SER A 618 10.85 2.63 -26.47
C SER A 618 12.33 2.94 -26.67
N THR A 619 12.77 3.15 -27.90
CA THR A 619 14.12 3.58 -28.24
C THR A 619 14.26 5.10 -28.31
N THR A 620 13.14 5.84 -28.22
CA THR A 620 13.12 7.29 -28.49
C THR A 620 12.49 8.10 -27.36
N ALA A 621 11.57 7.54 -26.58
CA ALA A 621 10.82 8.27 -25.55
C ALA A 621 11.09 7.68 -24.16
N ALA A 622 11.27 8.57 -23.17
CA ALA A 622 11.29 8.18 -21.77
C ALA A 622 9.89 7.78 -21.30
N VAL A 623 9.81 6.87 -20.36
CA VAL A 623 8.57 6.43 -19.70
C VAL A 623 8.65 6.73 -18.22
N GLN A 624 7.62 7.32 -17.68
CA GLN A 624 7.48 7.55 -16.24
C GLN A 624 6.25 6.85 -15.69
N GLY A 625 6.28 6.54 -14.41
CA GLY A 625 5.19 5.83 -13.77
C GLY A 625 5.39 5.65 -12.28
N ILE A 626 4.47 4.90 -11.68
CA ILE A 626 4.51 4.50 -10.27
C ILE A 626 4.28 3.00 -10.13
N VAL A 627 4.77 2.45 -9.04
CA VAL A 627 4.50 1.06 -8.63
C VAL A 627 3.71 1.08 -7.33
N ASP A 628 2.51 0.56 -7.37
CA ASP A 628 1.68 0.37 -6.18
C ASP A 628 1.68 -1.10 -5.77
N LEU A 629 1.94 -1.36 -4.51
CA LEU A 629 1.95 -2.70 -3.92
C LEU A 629 0.74 -2.88 -3.01
N PHE A 630 0.07 -4.00 -3.16
CA PHE A 630 -1.18 -4.31 -2.47
C PHE A 630 -1.12 -5.67 -1.79
N GLN A 631 -1.72 -5.78 -0.62
CA GLN A 631 -2.06 -7.07 -0.02
C GLN A 631 -3.19 -7.76 -0.82
N PRO A 632 -3.45 -9.05 -0.62
CA PRO A 632 -4.56 -9.75 -1.27
C PRO A 632 -5.92 -9.11 -1.04
N SER A 633 -6.08 -8.39 0.06
CA SER A 633 -7.28 -7.62 0.40
C SER A 633 -7.46 -6.34 -0.43
N GLY A 634 -6.47 -5.95 -1.23
CA GLY A 634 -6.46 -4.66 -1.95
C GLY A 634 -5.92 -3.48 -1.12
N SER A 635 -5.56 -3.72 0.15
CA SER A 635 -4.92 -2.70 0.99
C SER A 635 -3.44 -2.52 0.65
N ALA A 636 -2.84 -1.41 1.07
CA ALA A 636 -1.43 -1.14 0.85
C ALA A 636 -0.55 -2.26 1.43
N PHE A 637 0.49 -2.64 0.72
CA PHE A 637 1.43 -3.68 1.14
C PHE A 637 2.39 -3.11 2.20
N PRO A 638 2.35 -3.57 3.45
CA PRO A 638 2.99 -2.86 4.55
C PRO A 638 4.52 -3.00 4.58
N GLU A 639 5.09 -4.02 3.94
CA GLU A 639 6.50 -4.41 4.11
C GLU A 639 7.33 -4.25 2.84
N ALA A 640 6.84 -3.55 1.85
CA ALA A 640 7.43 -3.54 0.52
C ALA A 640 7.99 -2.19 0.10
N ILE A 641 8.55 -1.42 1.00
CA ILE A 641 9.23 -0.19 0.63
C ILE A 641 10.72 -0.49 0.51
N SER A 642 11.21 -0.65 -0.71
CA SER A 642 12.64 -0.75 -1.00
C SER A 642 13.21 0.55 -1.57
N ASP A 643 12.37 1.39 -2.13
CA ASP A 643 12.70 2.73 -2.58
C ASP A 643 11.70 3.69 -1.94
N PRO A 644 12.13 4.73 -1.23
CA PRO A 644 11.22 5.69 -0.60
C PRO A 644 10.29 6.36 -1.61
N ASN A 645 10.68 6.35 -2.87
CA ASN A 645 9.89 6.84 -3.99
C ASN A 645 9.67 5.70 -4.98
N MET A 646 8.56 4.99 -4.88
CA MET A 646 8.19 3.93 -5.81
C MET A 646 7.72 4.46 -7.18
N SER A 647 8.05 5.68 -7.52
CA SER A 647 7.89 6.26 -8.84
C SER A 647 9.16 6.08 -9.68
N PHE A 648 9.02 6.13 -11.00
CA PHE A 648 10.15 5.98 -11.91
C PHE A 648 10.09 6.91 -13.10
N LEU A 649 11.27 7.27 -13.58
CA LEU A 649 11.51 7.86 -14.90
C LEU A 649 12.57 7.02 -15.58
N ILE A 650 12.18 6.26 -16.60
CA ILE A 650 13.05 5.32 -17.31
C ILE A 650 13.38 5.91 -18.68
N PRO A 651 14.66 6.20 -18.98
CA PRO A 651 15.07 6.68 -20.30
C PRO A 651 14.79 5.64 -21.40
N PRO A 652 14.87 6.03 -22.69
CA PRO A 652 14.75 5.08 -23.78
C PRO A 652 15.68 3.88 -23.62
N SER A 653 15.17 2.67 -23.84
CA SER A 653 15.88 1.39 -23.68
C SER A 653 16.44 1.13 -22.27
N GLY A 654 16.08 1.93 -21.28
CA GLY A 654 16.49 1.77 -19.88
C GLY A 654 15.61 0.81 -19.09
N SER A 655 16.00 0.58 -17.83
CA SER A 655 15.22 -0.19 -16.86
C SER A 655 15.46 0.30 -15.44
N VAL A 656 14.51 -0.01 -14.56
CA VAL A 656 14.61 0.17 -13.10
C VAL A 656 14.15 -1.11 -12.41
N THR A 657 14.69 -1.39 -11.23
CA THR A 657 14.27 -2.53 -10.40
C THR A 657 13.88 -2.04 -9.02
N PHE A 658 12.71 -2.45 -8.57
CA PHE A 658 12.21 -2.27 -7.22
C PHE A 658 12.27 -3.61 -6.50
N ASN A 659 12.79 -3.63 -5.28
CA ASN A 659 12.89 -4.85 -4.48
C ASN A 659 11.95 -4.75 -3.28
N THR A 660 11.27 -5.83 -2.95
CA THR A 660 10.62 -5.95 -1.65
C THR A 660 11.66 -6.17 -0.58
N ASN A 661 11.29 -5.80 0.62
CA ASN A 661 12.10 -5.97 1.80
C ASN A 661 12.05 -7.44 2.29
N ASN A 662 13.21 -8.04 2.58
CA ASN A 662 13.30 -9.43 3.07
C ASN A 662 13.27 -9.55 4.60
N GLN A 663 13.10 -8.46 5.32
CA GLN A 663 13.55 -8.31 6.69
C GLN A 663 12.45 -8.47 7.74
N GLY A 664 11.20 -8.50 7.35
CA GLY A 664 10.13 -8.87 8.28
C GLY A 664 10.24 -10.33 8.68
N VAL A 665 10.09 -10.64 9.97
CA VAL A 665 9.99 -12.02 10.45
C VAL A 665 8.75 -12.75 9.94
N THR A 666 7.80 -11.98 9.40
CA THR A 666 6.55 -12.48 8.83
C THR A 666 6.55 -12.28 7.33
N LEU A 667 6.29 -13.35 6.58
CA LEU A 667 6.07 -13.25 5.14
C LEU A 667 4.83 -12.40 4.87
N ALA A 668 5.00 -11.32 4.12
CA ALA A 668 3.92 -10.57 3.49
C ALA A 668 3.83 -10.97 2.02
N ALA A 669 2.63 -11.23 1.53
CA ALA A 669 2.36 -11.57 0.15
C ALA A 669 1.22 -10.70 -0.39
N GLY A 670 1.27 -10.40 -1.68
CA GLY A 670 0.29 -9.57 -2.35
C GLY A 670 0.58 -9.46 -3.84
N PHE A 671 0.22 -8.34 -4.43
CA PHE A 671 0.41 -8.06 -5.85
C PHE A 671 0.87 -6.62 -6.07
N ALA A 672 1.40 -6.35 -7.27
CA ALA A 672 1.77 -5.00 -7.69
C ALA A 672 0.95 -4.55 -8.90
N ARG A 673 0.67 -3.26 -8.98
CA ARG A 673 0.19 -2.57 -10.17
C ARG A 673 1.21 -1.53 -10.60
N ILE A 674 1.51 -1.50 -11.88
CA ILE A 674 2.46 -0.56 -12.46
C ILE A 674 1.69 0.36 -13.39
N PHE A 675 1.69 1.64 -13.05
CA PHE A 675 1.07 2.72 -13.81
C PHE A 675 2.15 3.47 -14.56
N SER A 676 2.02 3.59 -15.87
CA SER A 676 3.00 4.32 -16.68
C SER A 676 2.33 5.10 -17.80
N ASN A 677 2.96 6.19 -18.22
CA ASN A 677 2.53 7.01 -19.36
C ASN A 677 2.92 6.43 -20.74
N GLY A 678 3.56 5.26 -20.76
CA GLY A 678 3.98 4.55 -21.96
C GLY A 678 4.03 3.05 -21.74
N ASN A 679 4.29 2.28 -22.79
CA ASN A 679 4.44 0.83 -22.67
C ASN A 679 5.70 0.50 -21.88
N VAL A 680 5.58 -0.47 -20.98
CA VAL A 680 6.70 -1.05 -20.24
C VAL A 680 6.61 -2.58 -20.26
N ASN A 681 7.77 -3.23 -20.20
CA ASN A 681 7.84 -4.66 -19.92
C ASN A 681 8.14 -4.85 -18.44
N VAL A 682 7.47 -5.80 -17.82
CA VAL A 682 7.60 -6.09 -16.40
C VAL A 682 8.01 -7.54 -16.21
N ALA A 683 9.05 -7.77 -15.41
CA ALA A 683 9.48 -9.08 -14.98
C ALA A 683 9.68 -9.06 -13.46
N VAL A 684 9.45 -10.20 -12.82
CA VAL A 684 9.68 -10.37 -11.39
C VAL A 684 10.62 -11.55 -11.14
N ARG A 685 11.57 -11.34 -10.25
CA ARG A 685 12.44 -12.39 -9.71
C ARG A 685 12.11 -12.58 -8.24
N TYR A 686 12.01 -13.83 -7.81
CA TYR A 686 11.90 -14.19 -6.40
C TYR A 686 13.22 -14.79 -5.92
N SER A 687 13.67 -14.39 -4.75
CA SER A 687 14.82 -15.00 -4.07
C SER A 687 14.46 -15.37 -2.63
N TYR A 688 14.99 -16.52 -2.23
CA TYR A 688 14.85 -17.08 -0.88
C TYR A 688 16.10 -17.94 -0.58
N PRO A 689 16.74 -17.83 0.57
CA PRO A 689 18.03 -18.48 0.86
C PRO A 689 18.03 -20.01 0.72
N ALA A 690 16.88 -20.66 0.93
CA ALA A 690 16.78 -22.11 0.81
C ALA A 690 16.73 -22.60 -0.65
N PHE A 691 16.57 -21.72 -1.65
CA PHE A 691 16.62 -22.06 -3.07
C PHE A 691 17.96 -21.62 -3.65
N THR A 692 18.85 -22.60 -3.88
CA THR A 692 20.24 -22.36 -4.29
C THR A 692 20.43 -22.00 -5.76
N SER A 693 19.37 -22.04 -6.59
CA SER A 693 19.46 -21.69 -8.00
C SER A 693 19.11 -20.22 -8.26
N ALA A 694 19.83 -19.60 -9.17
CA ALA A 694 19.49 -18.28 -9.68
C ALA A 694 18.11 -18.34 -10.35
N VAL A 695 17.10 -17.73 -9.74
CA VAL A 695 15.76 -17.66 -10.29
C VAL A 695 15.78 -16.70 -11.48
N THR A 696 15.42 -17.18 -12.66
CA THR A 696 15.22 -16.32 -13.82
C THR A 696 13.94 -15.48 -13.62
N PRO A 697 13.89 -14.24 -14.15
CA PRO A 697 12.69 -13.42 -14.07
C PRO A 697 11.47 -14.12 -14.65
N ALA A 698 10.37 -14.15 -13.93
CA ALA A 698 9.09 -14.61 -14.42
C ALA A 698 8.34 -13.46 -15.11
N THR A 699 7.82 -13.72 -16.31
CA THR A 699 7.05 -12.74 -17.06
C THR A 699 5.57 -12.85 -16.70
N THR A 700 4.95 -11.73 -16.44
CA THR A 700 3.50 -11.63 -16.23
C THR A 700 2.77 -11.68 -17.57
N VAL A 701 1.73 -12.49 -17.67
CA VAL A 701 0.84 -12.56 -18.84
C VAL A 701 -0.51 -11.98 -18.45
N THR A 702 -1.03 -11.05 -19.26
CA THR A 702 -2.37 -10.49 -19.12
C THR A 702 -3.21 -10.81 -20.35
N SER A 703 -4.35 -11.47 -20.15
CA SER A 703 -5.25 -11.87 -21.23
C SER A 703 -6.66 -12.16 -20.69
N ARG A 704 -7.62 -12.35 -21.60
CA ARG A 704 -8.95 -12.89 -21.26
C ARG A 704 -8.89 -14.38 -20.92
N SER A 705 -7.95 -15.10 -21.48
CA SER A 705 -7.73 -16.50 -21.19
C SER A 705 -6.24 -16.81 -21.16
N ILE A 706 -5.82 -17.56 -20.15
CA ILE A 706 -4.42 -17.92 -19.92
C ILE A 706 -4.32 -19.43 -19.81
N ARG A 707 -3.34 -20.01 -20.49
CA ARG A 707 -2.96 -21.42 -20.33
C ARG A 707 -1.65 -21.51 -19.56
N ILE A 708 -1.64 -22.37 -18.55
CA ILE A 708 -0.53 -22.59 -17.64
C ILE A 708 -0.15 -24.08 -17.70
N PRO A 709 1.04 -24.45 -18.18
CA PRO A 709 1.58 -25.79 -17.98
C PRO A 709 1.70 -26.08 -16.48
N VAL A 710 1.19 -27.22 -16.04
CA VAL A 710 1.20 -27.59 -14.62
C VAL A 710 1.78 -28.99 -14.43
N SER A 711 2.55 -29.14 -13.36
CA SER A 711 3.09 -30.42 -12.90
C SER A 711 2.89 -30.55 -11.40
N VAL A 712 2.18 -31.57 -10.99
CA VAL A 712 1.84 -31.84 -9.60
C VAL A 712 2.35 -33.23 -9.25
N GLY A 713 3.30 -33.30 -8.34
CA GLY A 713 3.81 -34.55 -7.78
C GLY A 713 2.86 -35.19 -6.79
N SER A 714 3.22 -36.36 -6.30
CA SER A 714 2.45 -37.04 -5.25
C SER A 714 2.36 -36.18 -3.99
N PRO A 715 1.37 -36.37 -3.10
CA PRO A 715 1.22 -35.59 -1.88
C PRO A 715 2.46 -35.55 -0.97
N THR A 716 3.35 -36.52 -1.13
CA THR A 716 4.62 -36.61 -0.41
C THR A 716 5.80 -35.97 -1.17
N ALA A 717 5.64 -35.66 -2.46
CA ALA A 717 6.66 -35.01 -3.28
C ALA A 717 6.54 -33.47 -3.15
N ILE A 718 7.71 -32.81 -3.22
CA ILE A 718 7.79 -31.34 -3.13
C ILE A 718 7.38 -30.69 -4.46
N SER A 719 7.30 -31.46 -5.54
CA SER A 719 7.01 -30.95 -6.89
C SER A 719 5.56 -30.47 -7.00
N ASN A 720 5.36 -29.18 -7.27
CA ASN A 720 4.06 -28.58 -7.48
C ASN A 720 4.16 -27.24 -8.22
N THR A 721 3.15 -26.92 -9.05
CA THR A 721 3.05 -25.62 -9.71
C THR A 721 2.24 -24.65 -8.83
N GLY A 722 2.91 -23.60 -8.39
CA GLY A 722 2.28 -22.44 -7.72
C GLY A 722 1.80 -21.43 -8.75
N ILE A 723 0.59 -20.93 -8.58
CA ILE A 723 -0.10 -20.05 -9.54
C ILE A 723 -0.60 -18.82 -8.78
N ALA A 724 -0.32 -17.66 -9.34
CA ALA A 724 -0.85 -16.39 -8.88
C ALA A 724 -1.64 -15.73 -10.01
N LEU A 725 -2.85 -15.34 -9.71
CA LEU A 725 -3.80 -14.71 -10.62
C LEU A 725 -4.32 -13.44 -10.01
N LEU A 726 -4.46 -12.40 -10.82
CA LEU A 726 -5.10 -11.14 -10.42
C LEU A 726 -6.25 -10.85 -11.39
N ALA A 727 -7.45 -10.67 -10.86
CA ALA A 727 -8.60 -10.20 -11.60
C ALA A 727 -8.45 -8.70 -11.87
N ASN A 728 -8.17 -8.31 -13.10
CA ASN A 728 -8.11 -6.89 -13.46
C ASN A 728 -9.51 -6.25 -13.51
N THR A 729 -10.53 -7.08 -13.73
CA THR A 729 -11.95 -6.72 -13.75
C THR A 729 -12.75 -7.73 -12.93
N ALA A 730 -13.91 -7.33 -12.44
CA ALA A 730 -14.86 -8.28 -11.85
C ALA A 730 -15.43 -9.20 -12.93
N GLY A 731 -15.70 -10.45 -12.58
CA GLY A 731 -16.28 -11.40 -13.52
C GLY A 731 -16.31 -12.83 -12.97
N THR A 732 -16.69 -13.76 -13.83
CA THR A 732 -16.71 -15.17 -13.51
C THR A 732 -15.52 -15.85 -14.20
N TRP A 733 -14.65 -16.48 -13.43
CA TRP A 733 -13.57 -17.31 -13.95
C TRP A 733 -14.05 -18.74 -14.18
N THR A 734 -13.65 -19.29 -15.32
CA THR A 734 -13.78 -20.72 -15.61
C THR A 734 -12.39 -21.34 -15.64
N LEU A 735 -12.14 -22.28 -14.75
CA LEU A 735 -10.92 -23.06 -14.66
C LEU A 735 -11.16 -24.44 -15.28
N GLY A 736 -10.26 -24.91 -16.14
CA GLY A 736 -10.32 -26.22 -16.76
C GLY A 736 -8.94 -26.88 -16.81
N LEU A 737 -8.80 -28.05 -16.19
CA LEU A 737 -7.56 -28.80 -16.15
C LEU A 737 -7.61 -29.97 -17.16
N THR A 738 -6.61 -30.07 -18.02
CA THR A 738 -6.43 -31.14 -18.97
C THR A 738 -5.09 -31.83 -18.78
N ASP A 739 -5.01 -33.09 -19.12
CA ASP A 739 -3.76 -33.86 -19.24
C ASP A 739 -2.92 -33.41 -20.45
N VAL A 740 -1.76 -34.02 -20.65
CA VAL A 740 -0.84 -33.69 -21.74
C VAL A 740 -1.43 -34.00 -23.12
N ASN A 741 -2.44 -34.85 -23.22
CA ASN A 741 -3.14 -35.22 -24.45
C ASN A 741 -4.41 -34.39 -24.70
N GLY A 742 -4.72 -33.44 -23.80
CA GLY A 742 -5.90 -32.58 -23.85
C GLY A 742 -7.16 -33.22 -23.25
N GLY A 743 -7.06 -34.43 -22.65
CA GLY A 743 -8.14 -35.05 -21.92
C GLY A 743 -8.47 -34.33 -20.59
N ALA A 744 -9.76 -34.11 -20.30
CA ALA A 744 -10.17 -33.49 -19.06
C ALA A 744 -9.81 -34.36 -17.85
N ILE A 745 -9.18 -33.73 -16.83
CA ILE A 745 -8.86 -34.40 -15.56
C ILE A 745 -10.11 -34.35 -14.66
N ALA A 746 -10.49 -35.50 -14.11
CA ALA A 746 -11.65 -35.59 -13.19
C ALA A 746 -11.51 -34.64 -11.98
N GLY A 747 -12.55 -33.85 -11.70
CA GLY A 747 -12.55 -32.82 -10.68
C GLY A 747 -11.75 -31.55 -11.07
N GLY A 748 -11.21 -31.49 -12.29
CA GLY A 748 -10.37 -30.41 -12.80
C GLY A 748 -11.13 -29.23 -13.41
N SER A 749 -12.44 -29.11 -13.16
CA SER A 749 -13.22 -27.95 -13.62
C SER A 749 -13.87 -27.24 -12.43
N ARG A 750 -13.80 -25.89 -12.49
CA ARG A 750 -14.39 -25.04 -11.46
C ARG A 750 -14.77 -23.69 -12.07
N THR A 751 -15.86 -23.12 -11.56
CA THR A 751 -16.27 -21.74 -11.85
C THR A 751 -16.24 -20.94 -10.56
N VAL A 752 -15.70 -19.73 -10.60
CA VAL A 752 -15.51 -18.86 -9.42
C VAL A 752 -15.82 -17.41 -9.81
N ASP A 753 -16.69 -16.76 -9.06
CA ASP A 753 -16.90 -15.32 -9.20
C ASP A 753 -15.77 -14.56 -8.49
N VAL A 754 -15.24 -13.56 -9.14
CA VAL A 754 -14.11 -12.75 -8.67
C VAL A 754 -14.45 -11.27 -8.76
N ALA A 755 -14.03 -10.52 -7.74
CA ALA A 755 -14.10 -9.07 -7.75
C ALA A 755 -12.91 -8.46 -8.54
N ALA A 756 -13.08 -7.23 -9.04
CA ALA A 756 -11.96 -6.48 -9.61
C ALA A 756 -10.87 -6.26 -8.54
N GLY A 757 -9.61 -6.49 -8.90
CA GLY A 757 -8.49 -6.41 -7.98
C GLY A 757 -8.33 -7.60 -7.04
N GLN A 758 -9.16 -8.61 -7.15
CA GLN A 758 -9.02 -9.83 -6.34
C GLN A 758 -7.81 -10.64 -6.80
N GLN A 759 -6.93 -10.97 -5.87
CA GLN A 759 -5.82 -11.89 -6.05
C GLN A 759 -6.24 -13.30 -5.62
N VAL A 760 -5.88 -14.30 -6.44
CA VAL A 760 -6.04 -15.71 -6.12
C VAL A 760 -4.68 -16.39 -6.28
N VAL A 761 -4.15 -16.95 -5.20
CA VAL A 761 -2.85 -17.62 -5.16
C VAL A 761 -3.02 -18.99 -4.56
N GLY A 762 -2.39 -19.99 -5.14
CA GLY A 762 -2.40 -21.37 -4.63
C GLY A 762 -1.70 -22.35 -5.55
N PHE A 763 -1.57 -23.57 -5.08
CA PHE A 763 -1.22 -24.70 -5.93
C PHE A 763 -2.46 -25.20 -6.67
N VAL A 764 -2.23 -25.97 -7.75
CA VAL A 764 -3.34 -26.46 -8.57
C VAL A 764 -4.44 -27.15 -7.75
N ARG A 765 -4.07 -27.92 -6.71
CA ARG A 765 -5.06 -28.60 -5.86
C ARG A 765 -5.86 -27.67 -4.97
N ASP A 766 -5.30 -26.53 -4.62
CA ASP A 766 -6.02 -25.53 -3.83
C ASP A 766 -7.03 -24.79 -4.71
N LEU A 767 -6.64 -24.53 -5.95
CA LEU A 767 -7.52 -23.92 -6.95
C LEU A 767 -8.62 -24.88 -7.39
N LEU A 768 -8.30 -26.18 -7.50
CA LEU A 768 -9.17 -27.26 -7.95
C LEU A 768 -9.22 -28.40 -6.93
N PRO A 769 -9.91 -28.22 -5.79
CA PRO A 769 -9.93 -29.22 -4.70
C PRO A 769 -10.62 -30.53 -5.06
N GLY A 770 -11.39 -30.57 -6.16
CA GLY A 770 -12.03 -31.79 -6.68
C GLY A 770 -11.07 -32.75 -7.39
N VAL A 771 -9.82 -32.35 -7.66
CA VAL A 771 -8.82 -33.19 -8.34
C VAL A 771 -8.31 -34.27 -7.38
N SER A 772 -8.70 -35.51 -7.64
CA SER A 772 -8.33 -36.68 -6.83
C SER A 772 -7.07 -37.42 -7.30
N SER A 773 -6.59 -37.14 -8.52
CA SER A 773 -5.37 -37.78 -9.04
C SER A 773 -4.16 -37.50 -8.14
N PRO A 774 -3.40 -38.51 -7.70
CA PRO A 774 -2.28 -38.31 -6.78
C PRO A 774 -1.12 -37.49 -7.41
N SER A 775 -0.91 -37.61 -8.70
CA SER A 775 0.06 -36.83 -9.49
C SER A 775 -0.42 -36.68 -10.93
N PHE A 776 -0.05 -35.59 -11.57
CA PHE A 776 -0.37 -35.34 -12.98
C PHE A 776 0.52 -34.25 -13.56
N THR A 777 0.63 -34.26 -14.89
CA THR A 777 1.19 -33.18 -15.68
C THR A 777 0.17 -32.83 -16.76
N GLY A 778 0.01 -31.55 -17.05
CA GLY A 778 -0.99 -31.10 -18.00
C GLY A 778 -1.05 -29.61 -18.17
N ASN A 779 -2.24 -29.08 -18.48
CA ASN A 779 -2.47 -27.65 -18.64
C ASN A 779 -3.69 -27.20 -17.85
N LEU A 780 -3.53 -26.12 -17.10
CA LEU A 780 -4.63 -25.38 -16.51
C LEU A 780 -4.98 -24.21 -17.43
N THR A 781 -6.20 -24.16 -17.91
CA THR A 781 -6.75 -23.02 -18.65
C THR A 781 -7.68 -22.24 -17.74
N ILE A 782 -7.51 -20.93 -17.71
CA ILE A 782 -8.34 -20.02 -16.93
C ILE A 782 -8.84 -18.93 -17.85
N SER A 783 -10.16 -18.77 -17.90
CA SER A 783 -10.83 -17.75 -18.73
C SER A 783 -11.74 -16.90 -17.86
N ILE A 784 -11.90 -15.62 -18.23
CA ILE A 784 -12.85 -14.70 -17.61
C ILE A 784 -13.91 -14.29 -18.62
N ASN A 785 -15.16 -14.21 -18.18
CA ASN A 785 -16.29 -13.83 -19.07
C ASN A 785 -16.25 -12.37 -19.50
N ALA A 786 -15.59 -11.48 -18.70
CA ALA A 786 -15.43 -10.06 -19.02
C ALA A 786 -14.05 -9.56 -18.55
N GLY A 787 -13.43 -8.65 -19.32
CA GLY A 787 -12.16 -8.03 -18.98
C GLY A 787 -10.93 -8.94 -19.13
N THR A 788 -9.96 -8.83 -18.23
CA THR A 788 -8.68 -9.54 -18.29
C THR A 788 -8.23 -10.09 -16.95
N ILE A 789 -7.40 -11.14 -17.02
CA ILE A 789 -6.69 -11.76 -15.90
C ILE A 789 -5.20 -11.51 -16.10
N SER A 790 -4.48 -11.11 -15.07
CA SER A 790 -3.02 -11.19 -15.05
C SER A 790 -2.58 -12.45 -14.32
N GLY A 791 -1.71 -13.23 -14.94
CA GLY A 791 -1.24 -14.52 -14.43
C GLY A 791 0.27 -14.62 -14.35
N LEU A 792 0.74 -15.38 -13.36
CA LEU A 792 2.12 -15.75 -13.14
C LEU A 792 2.15 -17.16 -12.52
N ALA A 793 3.14 -17.98 -12.89
CA ALA A 793 3.29 -19.28 -12.29
C ALA A 793 4.76 -19.68 -12.09
N MET A 794 5.00 -20.46 -11.03
CA MET A 794 6.32 -20.95 -10.63
C MET A 794 6.23 -22.44 -10.33
N GLN A 795 7.23 -23.20 -10.75
CA GLN A 795 7.38 -24.62 -10.40
C GLN A 795 8.26 -24.74 -9.16
N PHE A 796 7.77 -25.50 -8.19
CA PHE A 796 8.45 -25.87 -6.96
C PHE A 796 8.77 -27.38 -7.04
N ASP A 797 10.06 -27.74 -7.14
CA ASP A 797 10.55 -29.12 -7.18
C ASP A 797 11.88 -29.32 -6.43
N GLY A 798 12.08 -28.51 -5.38
CA GLY A 798 13.36 -28.37 -4.67
C GLY A 798 14.17 -27.18 -5.20
N THR A 799 13.82 -26.68 -6.37
CA THR A 799 14.24 -25.40 -6.94
C THR A 799 13.00 -24.53 -7.17
N LEU A 800 13.22 -23.26 -7.45
CA LEU A 800 12.15 -22.33 -7.86
C LEU A 800 12.42 -21.92 -9.30
N ALA A 801 11.52 -22.30 -10.22
CA ALA A 801 11.67 -22.01 -11.64
C ALA A 801 10.40 -21.36 -12.22
N PRO A 802 10.52 -20.36 -13.09
CA PRO A 802 9.36 -19.76 -13.74
C PRO A 802 8.70 -20.75 -14.71
N VAL A 803 7.37 -20.71 -14.75
CA VAL A 803 6.57 -21.44 -15.74
C VAL A 803 6.11 -20.45 -16.81
N THR A 804 6.35 -20.77 -18.08
CA THR A 804 5.91 -19.92 -19.19
C THR A 804 4.41 -20.07 -19.41
N LEU A 805 3.69 -18.96 -19.32
CA LEU A 805 2.26 -18.88 -19.57
C LEU A 805 1.99 -18.49 -21.04
N THR A 806 0.87 -18.95 -21.56
CA THR A 806 0.40 -18.59 -22.90
C THR A 806 -0.91 -17.82 -22.81
N ALA A 807 -0.93 -16.60 -23.35
CA ALA A 807 -2.19 -15.88 -23.60
C ALA A 807 -2.97 -16.61 -24.68
N LEU A 808 -4.25 -16.86 -24.44
CA LEU A 808 -5.15 -17.39 -25.45
C LEU A 808 -6.02 -16.23 -25.98
N PRO A 809 -6.42 -16.30 -27.27
CA PRO A 809 -7.23 -15.26 -27.90
C PRO A 809 -8.59 -15.08 -27.23
#